data_dde4e2e07497a6b44d77ce1d0a57175b
#
_entry.id   dde4e2e07497a6b44d77ce1d0a57175b
#
_cell.length_a   1.000
_cell.length_b   1.000
_cell.length_c   1.000
_cell.angle_alpha   90.00
_cell.angle_beta   90.00
_cell.angle_gamma   90.00
#
_symmetry.space_group_name_H-M   'P 1'
#
loop_
_entity.id
_entity.type
_entity.pdbx_description
1 polymer ?
#
loop_
_entity_poly.entity_id
_entity_poly.type
_entity_poly.pdbx_seq_one_letter_code
_entity_poly.pdbx_strand_id
1 'polypeptide(L)'
;MRRRALALALATALATALALTAGPAGAQTPAPTQTSTQAENEALRARLIEIREQCRFLPEKALAALAQIAPELAGRPGALQADLLTIEADGRMRQGRYDDAMASAEKAIALGRELHDDAIVAKAQLTKVYVLFARADVEAAHQLAFEAEKLAMRTNNAAVRAQATITAGQTHAEQGNFPAALVKLQQAVEIARGVTSDPPTLAAALNALTRLLVQMKEFDQAAASLDELLAESAKLNSPGRMSIAKNAEYWLTSDTGQMQRAMRALRAELELERKMGAERMATTTLVNLADLHLKLRDYPRAAQYAQEALQVTQRNNDQSTEATARVNLGNALLAMGRIAEGKRQFEAGMARYEKENNKPELQLVMREYGVALENAGDLAGALAAYHRERALSDELFERQRQKSMLELQEKYETDKKERQIELLSRENQLQTAELDNRALQQRLWWLLALVFALAAVVVGLLYRKVRHSYARLEEKNLELKAQSTLDPLTSLYNRRHFQDYMRTLAPVPSDRRGQRGDDVVGALFLLDVDHFKHINDSYGHAAGDAVLTAIADNLRIVLRETDMIVRWGGEEFLAFLPAVARDDLDDIARRILHGISAQRVSYQEQEIAVNVSVGFAPYPLAPGSTPLPWERAVNLVDMALYLAKAHGRNRAYGVRGFALFERTSMEAIEQDLERAWRDGYVDLSVVLSGAPEAPPPSQDNVVRLQRAGT
;
A
#
# COMPACT_ATOMS: atom_id res chain seq x y z
N MET A 1 21.87 -37.66 42.21
CA MET A 1 20.66 -38.43 42.61
C MET A 1 19.93 -37.93 43.87
N ARG A 2 20.42 -36.90 44.63
CA ARG A 2 19.75 -36.43 45.86
C ARG A 2 18.76 -35.23 45.69
N ARG A 3 18.64 -34.65 44.47
CA ARG A 3 17.70 -33.54 44.20
C ARG A 3 16.34 -33.96 43.57
N ARG A 4 16.19 -35.23 43.16
CA ARG A 4 14.93 -35.75 42.61
C ARG A 4 14.03 -36.45 43.64
N ALA A 5 14.57 -36.79 44.78
CA ALA A 5 13.81 -37.42 45.88
C ALA A 5 13.06 -36.40 46.77
N LEU A 6 13.49 -35.12 46.78
CA LEU A 6 12.81 -34.08 47.60
C LEU A 6 11.59 -33.45 46.92
N ALA A 7 11.53 -33.52 45.57
CA ALA A 7 10.39 -33.00 44.80
C ALA A 7 9.19 -33.95 44.77
N LEU A 8 9.41 -35.24 45.00
CA LEU A 8 8.31 -36.23 45.04
C LEU A 8 7.65 -36.32 46.40
N ALA A 9 8.36 -35.98 47.50
CA ALA A 9 7.82 -35.99 48.85
C ALA A 9 6.98 -34.74 49.19
N LEU A 10 7.17 -33.60 48.47
CA LEU A 10 6.30 -32.42 48.64
C LEU A 10 5.00 -32.50 47.82
N ALA A 11 4.96 -33.29 46.76
CA ALA A 11 3.74 -33.47 45.96
C ALA A 11 2.72 -34.39 46.58
N THR A 12 3.15 -35.33 47.43
CA THR A 12 2.25 -36.25 48.16
C THR A 12 1.72 -35.69 49.48
N ALA A 13 2.38 -34.70 50.06
CA ALA A 13 1.90 -34.05 51.29
C ALA A 13 0.83 -32.96 51.02
N LEU A 14 0.70 -32.44 49.79
CA LEU A 14 -0.34 -31.44 49.41
C LEU A 14 -1.66 -32.11 48.97
N ALA A 15 -1.65 -33.40 48.62
CA ALA A 15 -2.81 -34.12 48.16
C ALA A 15 -3.68 -34.73 49.30
N THR A 16 -3.14 -34.78 50.53
CA THR A 16 -3.88 -35.35 51.69
C THR A 16 -4.45 -34.32 52.67
N ALA A 17 -4.20 -33.02 52.45
CA ALA A 17 -4.72 -31.95 53.31
C ALA A 17 -6.04 -31.32 52.80
N LEU A 18 -6.62 -31.77 51.67
CA LEU A 18 -7.85 -31.22 51.08
C LEU A 18 -9.08 -32.15 51.17
N ALA A 19 -9.04 -33.18 52.02
CA ALA A 19 -10.12 -34.18 52.06
C ALA A 19 -10.94 -34.23 53.42
N LEU A 20 -10.91 -33.18 54.23
CA LEU A 20 -11.67 -33.17 55.45
C LEU A 20 -12.22 -31.80 55.86
N THR A 21 -13.15 -31.24 55.01
CA THR A 21 -14.23 -30.35 55.50
C THR A 21 -15.39 -30.38 54.49
N ALA A 22 -16.22 -31.40 54.57
CA ALA A 22 -17.54 -31.44 53.95
C ALA A 22 -18.61 -31.12 54.96
N GLY A 23 -19.11 -29.90 54.99
CA GLY A 23 -20.40 -29.53 55.60
C GLY A 23 -21.51 -29.60 54.53
N PRO A 24 -22.81 -29.71 54.92
CA PRO A 24 -23.87 -30.10 53.99
C PRO A 24 -24.20 -29.06 52.94
N ALA A 25 -24.36 -29.51 51.70
CA ALA A 25 -24.63 -28.77 50.51
C ALA A 25 -26.01 -28.10 50.54
N GLY A 26 -26.02 -26.77 50.55
CA GLY A 26 -27.12 -25.99 50.00
C GLY A 26 -27.09 -26.10 48.47
N ALA A 27 -28.24 -26.36 47.85
CA ALA A 27 -28.39 -26.47 46.43
C ALA A 27 -27.95 -25.17 45.74
N GLN A 28 -26.71 -25.12 45.23
CA GLN A 28 -26.25 -24.12 44.29
C GLN A 28 -26.57 -24.63 42.90
N THR A 29 -27.31 -23.85 42.12
CA THR A 29 -27.42 -23.97 40.67
C THR A 29 -26.02 -24.12 40.09
N PRO A 30 -25.76 -25.11 39.22
CA PRO A 30 -24.43 -25.30 38.65
C PRO A 30 -24.05 -24.06 37.85
N ALA A 31 -22.91 -23.44 38.16
CA ALA A 31 -22.28 -22.44 37.33
C ALA A 31 -22.05 -23.04 35.93
N PRO A 32 -22.31 -22.30 34.85
CA PRO A 32 -22.17 -22.84 33.52
C PRO A 32 -20.72 -23.32 33.31
N THR A 33 -20.58 -24.57 32.90
CA THR A 33 -19.29 -25.20 32.59
C THR A 33 -18.58 -24.37 31.51
N GLN A 34 -17.27 -24.18 31.61
CA GLN A 34 -16.47 -23.37 30.63
C GLN A 34 -16.75 -23.77 29.18
N THR A 35 -17.08 -25.03 28.91
CA THR A 35 -17.50 -25.56 27.61
C THR A 35 -18.83 -24.96 27.11
N SER A 36 -19.82 -24.71 28.01
CA SER A 36 -21.08 -24.10 27.58
C SER A 36 -20.93 -22.63 27.24
N THR A 37 -20.13 -21.90 27.98
CA THR A 37 -19.85 -20.48 27.72
C THR A 37 -19.06 -20.26 26.41
N GLN A 38 -18.15 -21.16 26.07
CA GLN A 38 -17.41 -21.13 24.83
C GLN A 38 -18.32 -21.40 23.61
N ALA A 39 -19.19 -22.42 23.70
CA ALA A 39 -20.16 -22.74 22.66
C ALA A 39 -21.17 -21.58 22.45
N GLU A 40 -21.61 -20.92 23.52
CA GLU A 40 -22.46 -19.73 23.42
C GLU A 40 -21.76 -18.55 22.74
N ASN A 41 -20.48 -18.29 23.07
CA ASN A 41 -19.71 -17.26 22.46
C ASN A 41 -19.46 -17.52 20.94
N GLU A 42 -19.26 -18.78 20.55
CA GLU A 42 -19.14 -19.18 19.13
C GLU A 42 -20.48 -19.00 18.41
N ALA A 43 -21.60 -19.35 19.03
CA ALA A 43 -22.94 -19.13 18.48
C ALA A 43 -23.23 -17.62 18.31
N LEU A 44 -22.88 -16.78 19.28
CA LEU A 44 -22.99 -15.32 19.16
C LEU A 44 -22.09 -14.75 18.05
N ARG A 45 -20.88 -15.26 17.91
CA ARG A 45 -19.98 -14.87 16.82
C ARG A 45 -20.55 -15.23 15.45
N ALA A 46 -21.12 -16.41 15.30
CA ALA A 46 -21.79 -16.83 14.07
C ALA A 46 -22.98 -15.90 13.72
N ARG A 47 -23.82 -15.56 14.70
CA ARG A 47 -24.91 -14.59 14.53
C ARG A 47 -24.41 -13.19 14.15
N LEU A 48 -23.32 -12.72 14.75
CA LEU A 48 -22.70 -11.43 14.37
C LEU A 48 -22.16 -11.45 12.94
N ILE A 49 -21.59 -12.55 12.49
CA ILE A 49 -21.12 -12.70 11.10
C ILE A 49 -22.32 -12.63 10.14
N GLU A 50 -23.41 -13.30 10.45
CA GLU A 50 -24.65 -13.25 9.64
C GLU A 50 -25.25 -11.84 9.60
N ILE A 51 -25.35 -11.16 10.75
CA ILE A 51 -25.83 -9.77 10.82
C ILE A 51 -24.90 -8.83 10.06
N ARG A 52 -23.59 -9.02 10.14
CA ARG A 52 -22.62 -8.23 9.38
C ARG A 52 -22.82 -8.41 7.86
N GLU A 53 -23.05 -9.63 7.41
CA GLU A 53 -23.34 -9.88 6.00
C GLU A 53 -24.68 -9.26 5.59
N GLN A 54 -25.69 -9.39 6.44
CA GLN A 54 -26.99 -8.76 6.21
C GLN A 54 -26.88 -7.22 6.21
N CYS A 55 -26.02 -6.64 7.02
CA CYS A 55 -25.82 -5.18 7.12
C CYS A 55 -25.41 -4.56 5.79
N ARG A 56 -24.67 -5.30 4.97
CA ARG A 56 -24.25 -4.85 3.63
C ARG A 56 -25.43 -4.56 2.71
N PHE A 57 -26.52 -5.32 2.84
CA PHE A 57 -27.64 -5.29 1.92
C PHE A 57 -28.90 -4.67 2.54
N LEU A 58 -29.11 -4.88 3.81
CA LEU A 58 -30.32 -4.51 4.57
C LEU A 58 -29.94 -3.87 5.91
N PRO A 59 -29.31 -2.68 5.90
CA PRO A 59 -28.75 -2.08 7.12
C PRO A 59 -29.79 -1.84 8.21
N GLU A 60 -31.02 -1.49 7.86
CA GLU A 60 -32.11 -1.28 8.82
C GLU A 60 -32.45 -2.57 9.58
N LYS A 61 -32.61 -3.68 8.85
CA LYS A 61 -32.91 -4.99 9.45
C LYS A 61 -31.73 -5.50 10.27
N ALA A 62 -30.51 -5.32 9.77
CA ALA A 62 -29.31 -5.73 10.48
C ALA A 62 -29.13 -4.96 11.78
N LEU A 63 -29.33 -3.64 11.80
CA LEU A 63 -29.27 -2.84 13.03
C LEU A 63 -30.37 -3.22 14.02
N ALA A 64 -31.57 -3.54 13.56
CA ALA A 64 -32.65 -4.04 14.41
C ALA A 64 -32.27 -5.41 15.03
N ALA A 65 -31.72 -6.33 14.22
CA ALA A 65 -31.23 -7.63 14.71
C ALA A 65 -30.06 -7.47 15.70
N LEU A 66 -29.16 -6.51 15.41
CA LEU A 66 -28.03 -6.18 16.29
C LEU A 66 -28.51 -5.68 17.66
N ALA A 67 -29.52 -4.81 17.66
CA ALA A 67 -30.13 -4.30 18.89
C ALA A 67 -30.78 -5.40 19.74
N GLN A 68 -31.32 -6.43 19.11
CA GLN A 68 -31.91 -7.59 19.82
C GLN A 68 -30.86 -8.44 20.50
N ILE A 69 -29.68 -8.64 19.93
CA ILE A 69 -28.61 -9.45 20.51
C ILE A 69 -27.66 -8.63 21.39
N ALA A 70 -27.68 -7.31 21.36
CA ALA A 70 -26.80 -6.46 22.17
C ALA A 70 -26.87 -6.77 23.70
N PRO A 71 -28.05 -7.03 24.31
CA PRO A 71 -28.11 -7.40 25.71
C PRO A 71 -27.41 -8.74 26.01
N GLU A 72 -27.42 -9.72 25.09
CA GLU A 72 -26.76 -11.00 25.23
C GLU A 72 -25.22 -10.88 25.21
N LEU A 73 -24.70 -9.77 24.63
CA LEU A 73 -23.28 -9.46 24.54
C LEU A 73 -22.76 -8.74 25.80
N ALA A 74 -23.62 -8.24 26.67
CA ALA A 74 -23.22 -7.60 27.91
C ALA A 74 -22.46 -8.59 28.79
N GLY A 75 -21.25 -8.23 29.23
CA GLY A 75 -20.36 -9.11 30.02
C GLY A 75 -19.66 -10.23 29.23
N ARG A 76 -19.84 -10.32 27.94
CA ARG A 76 -19.10 -11.26 27.06
C ARG A 76 -17.71 -10.69 26.66
N PRO A 77 -16.81 -11.52 26.10
CA PRO A 77 -15.47 -11.07 25.68
C PRO A 77 -15.51 -9.80 24.85
N GLY A 78 -14.60 -8.87 25.12
CA GLY A 78 -14.54 -7.57 24.46
C GLY A 78 -14.44 -7.62 22.93
N ALA A 79 -13.91 -8.71 22.37
CA ALA A 79 -13.88 -8.94 20.93
C ALA A 79 -15.28 -8.99 20.31
N LEU A 80 -16.27 -9.61 20.96
CA LEU A 80 -17.66 -9.64 20.49
C LEU A 80 -18.33 -8.26 20.57
N GLN A 81 -17.99 -7.49 21.60
CA GLN A 81 -18.47 -6.10 21.74
C GLN A 81 -17.86 -5.21 20.66
N ALA A 82 -16.59 -5.41 20.32
CA ALA A 82 -15.94 -4.70 19.21
C ALA A 82 -16.55 -5.05 17.84
N ASP A 83 -16.90 -6.34 17.64
CA ASP A 83 -17.63 -6.77 16.44
C ASP A 83 -19.00 -6.10 16.34
N LEU A 84 -19.74 -6.03 17.45
CA LEU A 84 -21.01 -5.28 17.50
C LEU A 84 -20.82 -3.83 17.08
N LEU A 85 -19.85 -3.11 17.68
CA LEU A 85 -19.60 -1.71 17.39
C LEU A 85 -19.18 -1.47 15.93
N THR A 86 -18.40 -2.39 15.34
CA THR A 86 -18.01 -2.28 13.93
C THR A 86 -19.17 -2.52 12.96
N ILE A 87 -20.05 -3.46 13.26
CA ILE A 87 -21.28 -3.71 12.47
C ILE A 87 -22.25 -2.53 12.63
N GLU A 88 -22.38 -1.99 13.83
CA GLU A 88 -23.19 -0.81 14.08
C GLU A 88 -22.68 0.40 13.31
N ALA A 89 -21.36 0.63 13.25
CA ALA A 89 -20.75 1.69 12.48
C ALA A 89 -21.03 1.52 10.98
N ASP A 90 -20.84 0.31 10.41
CA ASP A 90 -21.16 0.04 9.01
C ASP A 90 -22.65 0.28 8.70
N GLY A 91 -23.53 -0.22 9.55
CA GLY A 91 -24.98 -0.03 9.37
C GLY A 91 -25.42 1.44 9.41
N ARG A 92 -24.92 2.20 10.37
CA ARG A 92 -25.20 3.64 10.51
C ARG A 92 -24.64 4.43 9.32
N MET A 93 -23.43 4.12 8.87
CA MET A 93 -22.81 4.72 7.70
C MET A 93 -23.68 4.50 6.46
N ARG A 94 -24.19 3.28 6.23
CA ARG A 94 -25.08 2.95 5.12
C ARG A 94 -26.44 3.63 5.18
N GLN A 95 -26.87 4.04 6.38
CA GLN A 95 -28.07 4.87 6.58
C GLN A 95 -27.81 6.38 6.39
N GLY A 96 -26.55 6.79 6.11
CA GLY A 96 -26.18 8.21 6.03
C GLY A 96 -25.96 8.87 7.40
N ARG A 97 -25.97 8.11 8.49
CA ARG A 97 -25.75 8.61 9.87
C ARG A 97 -24.24 8.61 10.19
N TYR A 98 -23.51 9.45 9.48
CA TYR A 98 -22.04 9.41 9.47
C TYR A 98 -21.41 9.76 10.84
N ASP A 99 -21.98 10.70 11.60
CA ASP A 99 -21.43 11.06 12.91
C ASP A 99 -21.62 9.93 13.94
N ASP A 100 -22.77 9.28 13.92
CA ASP A 100 -23.03 8.11 14.77
C ASP A 100 -22.15 6.93 14.38
N ALA A 101 -21.93 6.73 13.07
CA ALA A 101 -21.04 5.70 12.55
C ALA A 101 -19.58 5.93 12.98
N MET A 102 -19.12 7.19 12.89
CA MET A 102 -17.79 7.60 13.35
C MET A 102 -17.62 7.30 14.84
N ALA A 103 -18.59 7.69 15.66
CA ALA A 103 -18.54 7.46 17.10
C ALA A 103 -18.47 5.97 17.46
N SER A 104 -19.21 5.11 16.74
CA SER A 104 -19.16 3.66 16.95
C SER A 104 -17.83 3.04 16.52
N ALA A 105 -17.27 3.49 15.38
CA ALA A 105 -15.96 3.04 14.91
C ALA A 105 -14.84 3.44 15.88
N GLU A 106 -14.89 4.65 16.43
CA GLU A 106 -13.90 5.13 17.40
C GLU A 106 -13.97 4.37 18.72
N LYS A 107 -15.19 4.03 19.18
CA LYS A 107 -15.37 3.17 20.35
C LYS A 107 -14.78 1.77 20.11
N ALA A 108 -14.97 1.20 18.92
CA ALA A 108 -14.40 -0.08 18.56
C ALA A 108 -12.86 -0.04 18.53
N ILE A 109 -12.26 1.04 18.00
CA ILE A 109 -10.81 1.26 18.01
C ILE A 109 -10.29 1.39 19.44
N ALA A 110 -10.97 2.17 20.29
CA ALA A 110 -10.58 2.35 21.69
C ALA A 110 -10.62 1.00 22.45
N LEU A 111 -11.68 0.23 22.26
CA LEU A 111 -11.82 -1.09 22.86
C LEU A 111 -10.75 -2.06 22.37
N GLY A 112 -10.43 -2.07 21.08
CA GLY A 112 -9.35 -2.89 20.54
C GLY A 112 -7.97 -2.54 21.13
N ARG A 113 -7.71 -1.27 21.37
CA ARG A 113 -6.48 -0.80 22.05
C ARG A 113 -6.44 -1.24 23.52
N GLU A 114 -7.57 -1.16 24.22
CA GLU A 114 -7.70 -1.64 25.62
C GLU A 114 -7.45 -3.14 25.72
N LEU A 115 -7.93 -3.90 24.75
CA LEU A 115 -7.73 -5.35 24.65
C LEU A 115 -6.33 -5.76 24.14
N HIS A 116 -5.51 -4.79 23.70
CA HIS A 116 -4.22 -5.04 23.05
C HIS A 116 -4.35 -5.98 21.82
N ASP A 117 -5.46 -5.88 21.09
CA ASP A 117 -5.75 -6.70 19.91
C ASP A 117 -5.68 -5.85 18.62
N ASP A 118 -4.55 -5.95 17.93
CA ASP A 118 -4.30 -5.24 16.68
C ASP A 118 -5.28 -5.63 15.56
N ALA A 119 -5.83 -6.84 15.57
CA ALA A 119 -6.80 -7.27 14.57
C ALA A 119 -8.15 -6.55 14.75
N ILE A 120 -8.58 -6.34 15.99
CA ILE A 120 -9.78 -5.55 16.29
C ILE A 120 -9.57 -4.11 15.89
N VAL A 121 -8.43 -3.52 16.25
CA VAL A 121 -8.10 -2.12 15.88
C VAL A 121 -8.10 -1.97 14.36
N ALA A 122 -7.40 -2.83 13.63
CA ALA A 122 -7.34 -2.79 12.18
C ALA A 122 -8.73 -2.91 11.55
N LYS A 123 -9.56 -3.86 12.00
CA LYS A 123 -10.93 -4.04 11.49
C LYS A 123 -11.79 -2.80 11.72
N ALA A 124 -11.70 -2.20 12.90
CA ALA A 124 -12.44 -0.96 13.20
C ALA A 124 -11.92 0.24 12.41
N GLN A 125 -10.61 0.34 12.19
CA GLN A 125 -10.02 1.34 11.29
C GLN A 125 -10.53 1.18 9.86
N LEU A 126 -10.61 -0.04 9.32
CA LEU A 126 -11.18 -0.29 8.00
C LEU A 126 -12.64 0.18 7.90
N THR A 127 -13.44 -0.03 8.94
CA THR A 127 -14.80 0.50 8.98
C THR A 127 -14.79 2.04 8.98
N LYS A 128 -13.91 2.66 9.77
CA LYS A 128 -13.74 4.12 9.81
C LYS A 128 -13.30 4.69 8.45
N VAL A 129 -12.48 3.96 7.67
CA VAL A 129 -12.10 4.36 6.29
C VAL A 129 -13.34 4.58 5.43
N TYR A 130 -14.29 3.65 5.44
CA TYR A 130 -15.52 3.80 4.66
C TYR A 130 -16.40 4.95 5.14
N VAL A 131 -16.43 5.23 6.45
CA VAL A 131 -17.13 6.41 7.00
C VAL A 131 -16.50 7.71 6.52
N LEU A 132 -15.15 7.78 6.49
CA LEU A 132 -14.42 8.94 5.99
C LEU A 132 -14.68 9.17 4.50
N PHE A 133 -14.67 8.12 3.67
CA PHE A 133 -15.06 8.23 2.28
C PHE A 133 -16.49 8.75 2.11
N ALA A 134 -17.43 8.23 2.90
CA ALA A 134 -18.83 8.67 2.86
C ALA A 134 -19.00 10.14 3.27
N ARG A 135 -18.08 10.69 4.07
CA ARG A 135 -17.99 12.12 4.44
C ARG A 135 -17.21 12.97 3.44
N ALA A 136 -16.74 12.38 2.36
CA ALA A 136 -15.85 13.00 1.36
C ALA A 136 -14.48 13.47 1.96
N ASP A 137 -14.05 12.91 3.08
CA ASP A 137 -12.72 13.12 3.65
C ASP A 137 -11.73 12.08 3.08
N VAL A 138 -11.46 12.25 1.78
CA VAL A 138 -10.73 11.25 0.97
C VAL A 138 -9.29 11.10 1.43
N GLU A 139 -8.62 12.21 1.78
CA GLU A 139 -7.22 12.18 2.20
C GLU A 139 -7.03 11.40 3.51
N ALA A 140 -7.86 11.71 4.52
CA ALA A 140 -7.83 10.98 5.78
C ALA A 140 -8.22 9.50 5.60
N ALA A 141 -9.15 9.19 4.68
CA ALA A 141 -9.52 7.81 4.36
C ALA A 141 -8.35 7.04 3.77
N HIS A 142 -7.65 7.63 2.79
CA HIS A 142 -6.46 7.02 2.16
C HIS A 142 -5.37 6.76 3.19
N GLN A 143 -5.10 7.73 4.04
CA GLN A 143 -4.10 7.60 5.10
C GLN A 143 -4.43 6.45 6.04
N LEU A 144 -5.65 6.43 6.54
CA LEU A 144 -6.09 5.41 7.49
C LEU A 144 -6.13 4.02 6.87
N ALA A 145 -6.43 3.88 5.56
CA ALA A 145 -6.44 2.60 4.87
C ALA A 145 -5.06 1.93 4.90
N PHE A 146 -4.00 2.68 4.64
CA PHE A 146 -2.64 2.15 4.67
C PHE A 146 -2.11 1.90 6.08
N GLU A 147 -2.52 2.72 7.05
CA GLU A 147 -2.23 2.46 8.48
C GLU A 147 -2.90 1.16 8.94
N ALA A 148 -4.17 0.96 8.57
CA ALA A 148 -4.92 -0.25 8.89
C ALA A 148 -4.32 -1.49 8.21
N GLU A 149 -3.86 -1.39 6.96
CA GLU A 149 -3.18 -2.50 6.29
C GLU A 149 -1.88 -2.85 7.01
N LYS A 150 -1.04 -1.85 7.32
CA LYS A 150 0.21 -2.07 8.05
C LYS A 150 -0.03 -2.77 9.40
N LEU A 151 -1.09 -2.37 10.09
CA LEU A 151 -1.47 -2.98 11.37
C LEU A 151 -1.98 -4.41 11.16
N ALA A 152 -2.91 -4.62 10.21
CA ALA A 152 -3.49 -5.92 9.91
C ALA A 152 -2.42 -6.97 9.54
N MET A 153 -1.39 -6.56 8.78
CA MET A 153 -0.30 -7.45 8.35
C MET A 153 0.55 -7.98 9.51
N ARG A 154 0.49 -7.36 10.69
CA ARG A 154 1.15 -7.84 11.91
C ARG A 154 0.34 -8.91 12.65
N THR A 155 -0.93 -9.06 12.28
CA THR A 155 -1.85 -9.98 12.96
C THR A 155 -1.87 -11.35 12.28
N ASN A 156 -2.25 -12.37 13.05
CA ASN A 156 -2.47 -13.71 12.51
C ASN A 156 -3.88 -13.90 11.92
N ASN A 157 -4.72 -12.84 11.91
CA ASN A 157 -6.07 -12.90 11.41
C ASN A 157 -6.11 -12.73 9.89
N ALA A 158 -6.16 -13.83 9.15
CA ALA A 158 -6.15 -13.84 7.69
C ALA A 158 -7.33 -13.07 7.06
N ALA A 159 -8.53 -13.11 7.69
CA ALA A 159 -9.69 -12.36 7.18
C ALA A 159 -9.47 -10.85 7.29
N VAL A 160 -8.93 -10.37 8.40
CA VAL A 160 -8.61 -8.95 8.59
C VAL A 160 -7.49 -8.52 7.63
N ARG A 161 -6.45 -9.34 7.44
CA ARG A 161 -5.40 -9.07 6.45
C ARG A 161 -5.96 -8.96 5.03
N ALA A 162 -6.79 -9.93 4.62
CA ALA A 162 -7.41 -9.90 3.31
C ALA A 162 -8.25 -8.62 3.12
N GLN A 163 -9.11 -8.28 4.08
CA GLN A 163 -9.95 -7.09 4.02
C GLN A 163 -9.13 -5.81 3.96
N ALA A 164 -8.05 -5.71 4.74
CA ALA A 164 -7.15 -4.56 4.74
C ALA A 164 -6.42 -4.43 3.39
N THR A 165 -5.96 -5.55 2.83
CA THR A 165 -5.30 -5.55 1.52
C THR A 165 -6.27 -5.20 0.38
N ILE A 166 -7.56 -5.64 0.47
CA ILE A 166 -8.62 -5.19 -0.45
C ILE A 166 -8.76 -3.67 -0.38
N THR A 167 -8.91 -3.12 0.83
CA THR A 167 -9.11 -1.68 1.03
C THR A 167 -7.90 -0.87 0.53
N ALA A 168 -6.68 -1.31 0.84
CA ALA A 168 -5.46 -0.68 0.33
C ALA A 168 -5.39 -0.73 -1.20
N GLY A 169 -5.73 -1.86 -1.82
CA GLY A 169 -5.80 -2.00 -3.28
C GLY A 169 -6.82 -1.06 -3.92
N GLN A 170 -8.00 -0.95 -3.33
CA GLN A 170 -9.04 0.00 -3.77
C GLN A 170 -8.56 1.45 -3.62
N THR A 171 -7.93 1.78 -2.51
CA THR A 171 -7.33 3.10 -2.28
C THR A 171 -6.27 3.44 -3.34
N HIS A 172 -5.42 2.49 -3.71
CA HIS A 172 -4.47 2.66 -4.81
C HIS A 172 -5.17 2.92 -6.15
N ALA A 173 -6.25 2.21 -6.44
CA ALA A 173 -7.01 2.41 -7.67
C ALA A 173 -7.65 3.81 -7.73
N GLU A 174 -8.19 4.30 -6.60
CA GLU A 174 -8.78 5.66 -6.51
C GLU A 174 -7.73 6.75 -6.72
N GLN A 175 -6.50 6.52 -6.27
CA GLN A 175 -5.36 7.43 -6.51
C GLN A 175 -4.79 7.32 -7.94
N GLY A 176 -5.35 6.46 -8.80
CA GLY A 176 -4.87 6.23 -10.16
C GLY A 176 -3.60 5.36 -10.23
N ASN A 177 -3.14 4.82 -9.12
CA ASN A 177 -1.98 3.92 -9.09
C ASN A 177 -2.40 2.47 -9.37
N PHE A 178 -2.83 2.21 -10.60
CA PHE A 178 -3.32 0.91 -11.02
C PHE A 178 -2.32 -0.25 -10.87
N PRO A 179 -1.01 -0.07 -11.14
CA PRO A 179 -0.05 -1.16 -10.92
C PRO A 179 0.00 -1.61 -9.46
N ALA A 180 0.05 -0.69 -8.52
CA ALA A 180 0.03 -1.00 -7.10
C ALA A 180 -1.31 -1.62 -6.66
N ALA A 181 -2.44 -1.08 -7.16
CA ALA A 181 -3.77 -1.61 -6.92
C ALA A 181 -3.87 -3.08 -7.36
N LEU A 182 -3.39 -3.40 -8.57
CA LEU A 182 -3.44 -4.75 -9.12
C LEU A 182 -2.68 -5.74 -8.24
N VAL A 183 -1.44 -5.41 -7.88
CA VAL A 183 -0.63 -6.27 -7.01
C VAL A 183 -1.30 -6.50 -5.67
N LYS A 184 -1.86 -5.43 -5.06
CA LYS A 184 -2.56 -5.53 -3.78
C LYS A 184 -3.82 -6.40 -3.89
N LEU A 185 -4.64 -6.22 -4.92
CA LEU A 185 -5.88 -7.00 -5.06
C LEU A 185 -5.60 -8.46 -5.41
N GLN A 186 -4.56 -8.76 -6.20
CA GLN A 186 -4.10 -10.13 -6.40
C GLN A 186 -3.62 -10.77 -5.09
N GLN A 187 -2.83 -10.05 -4.30
CA GLN A 187 -2.41 -10.50 -2.97
C GLN A 187 -3.62 -10.73 -2.05
N ALA A 188 -4.63 -9.86 -2.10
CA ALA A 188 -5.86 -10.02 -1.32
C ALA A 188 -6.62 -11.30 -1.68
N VAL A 189 -6.71 -11.64 -2.97
CA VAL A 189 -7.33 -12.89 -3.45
C VAL A 189 -6.55 -14.10 -2.91
N GLU A 190 -5.23 -14.08 -2.98
CA GLU A 190 -4.41 -15.18 -2.45
C GLU A 190 -4.57 -15.36 -0.94
N ILE A 191 -4.58 -14.26 -0.17
CA ILE A 191 -4.85 -14.34 1.28
C ILE A 191 -6.27 -14.89 1.51
N ALA A 192 -7.26 -14.39 0.76
CA ALA A 192 -8.66 -14.75 0.93
C ALA A 192 -8.97 -16.22 0.60
N ARG A 193 -8.25 -16.85 -0.33
CA ARG A 193 -8.35 -18.28 -0.62
C ARG A 193 -8.04 -19.15 0.59
N GLY A 194 -7.19 -18.68 1.50
CA GLY A 194 -6.87 -19.35 2.75
C GLY A 194 -7.87 -19.11 3.89
N VAL A 195 -8.88 -18.23 3.71
CA VAL A 195 -9.82 -17.84 4.75
C VAL A 195 -11.06 -18.73 4.74
N THR A 196 -11.10 -19.73 5.60
CA THR A 196 -12.26 -20.60 5.75
C THR A 196 -13.29 -20.08 6.76
N SER A 197 -12.86 -19.22 7.69
CA SER A 197 -13.71 -18.67 8.76
C SER A 197 -14.62 -17.53 8.31
N ASP A 198 -14.38 -16.95 7.15
CA ASP A 198 -15.15 -15.84 6.57
C ASP A 198 -15.26 -16.01 5.04
N PRO A 199 -16.07 -16.97 4.55
CA PRO A 199 -16.19 -17.30 3.15
C PRO A 199 -16.52 -16.12 2.21
N PRO A 200 -17.31 -15.09 2.62
CA PRO A 200 -17.56 -13.92 1.80
C PRO A 200 -16.34 -13.07 1.44
N THR A 201 -15.22 -13.24 2.16
CA THR A 201 -13.99 -12.46 1.93
C THR A 201 -13.38 -12.72 0.56
N LEU A 202 -13.39 -13.97 0.08
CA LEU A 202 -12.89 -14.31 -1.27
C LEU A 202 -13.73 -13.63 -2.36
N ALA A 203 -15.05 -13.72 -2.26
CA ALA A 203 -15.92 -13.05 -3.23
C ALA A 203 -15.74 -11.52 -3.22
N ALA A 204 -15.45 -10.92 -2.05
CA ALA A 204 -15.16 -9.49 -1.97
C ALA A 204 -13.83 -9.12 -2.64
N ALA A 205 -12.78 -9.93 -2.47
CA ALA A 205 -11.47 -9.74 -3.12
C ALA A 205 -11.58 -9.89 -4.64
N LEU A 206 -12.25 -10.94 -5.11
CA LEU A 206 -12.49 -11.18 -6.54
C LEU A 206 -13.32 -10.06 -7.18
N ASN A 207 -14.36 -9.56 -6.50
CA ASN A 207 -15.12 -8.42 -6.99
C ASN A 207 -14.27 -7.17 -7.14
N ALA A 208 -13.43 -6.86 -6.15
CA ALA A 208 -12.55 -5.70 -6.22
C ALA A 208 -11.52 -5.85 -7.36
N LEU A 209 -10.94 -7.05 -7.53
CA LEU A 209 -10.00 -7.34 -8.60
C LEU A 209 -10.68 -7.26 -9.98
N THR A 210 -11.86 -7.87 -10.15
CA THR A 210 -12.62 -7.82 -11.40
C THR A 210 -12.91 -6.37 -11.81
N ARG A 211 -13.37 -5.54 -10.88
CA ARG A 211 -13.65 -4.12 -11.14
C ARG A 211 -12.41 -3.34 -11.56
N LEU A 212 -11.27 -3.57 -10.89
CA LEU A 212 -10.02 -2.95 -11.28
C LEU A 212 -9.59 -3.37 -12.69
N LEU A 213 -9.66 -4.67 -13.01
CA LEU A 213 -9.29 -5.19 -14.32
C LEU A 213 -10.19 -4.62 -15.45
N VAL A 214 -11.50 -4.46 -15.20
CA VAL A 214 -12.40 -3.76 -16.12
C VAL A 214 -11.96 -2.31 -16.32
N GLN A 215 -11.65 -1.59 -15.25
CA GLN A 215 -11.18 -0.21 -15.31
C GLN A 215 -9.84 -0.07 -16.07
N MET A 216 -8.96 -1.06 -15.95
CA MET A 216 -7.70 -1.13 -16.70
C MET A 216 -7.88 -1.63 -18.13
N LYS A 217 -9.09 -2.03 -18.52
CA LYS A 217 -9.43 -2.65 -19.81
C LYS A 217 -8.72 -3.99 -20.07
N GLU A 218 -8.33 -4.67 -19.02
CA GLU A 218 -7.75 -6.02 -19.05
C GLU A 218 -8.90 -7.06 -19.08
N PHE A 219 -9.67 -7.06 -20.17
CA PHE A 219 -10.95 -7.74 -20.24
C PHE A 219 -10.86 -9.26 -20.14
N ASP A 220 -9.80 -9.88 -20.65
CA ASP A 220 -9.62 -11.33 -20.55
C ASP A 220 -9.38 -11.77 -19.11
N GLN A 221 -8.53 -11.03 -18.38
CA GLN A 221 -8.28 -11.27 -16.97
C GLN A 221 -9.51 -10.96 -16.12
N ALA A 222 -10.25 -9.90 -16.47
CA ALA A 222 -11.51 -9.54 -15.82
C ALA A 222 -12.55 -10.65 -15.99
N ALA A 223 -12.65 -11.25 -17.18
CA ALA A 223 -13.56 -12.36 -17.44
C ALA A 223 -13.23 -13.59 -16.59
N ALA A 224 -11.95 -13.98 -16.53
CA ALA A 224 -11.52 -15.10 -15.69
C ALA A 224 -11.79 -14.85 -14.20
N SER A 225 -11.52 -13.65 -13.71
CA SER A 225 -11.81 -13.25 -12.32
C SER A 225 -13.32 -13.21 -12.04
N LEU A 226 -14.14 -12.77 -13.01
CA LEU A 226 -15.59 -12.77 -12.91
C LEU A 226 -16.17 -14.18 -12.84
N ASP A 227 -15.68 -15.10 -13.64
CA ASP A 227 -16.14 -16.48 -13.62
C ASP A 227 -15.89 -17.14 -12.25
N GLU A 228 -14.72 -16.89 -11.65
CA GLU A 228 -14.42 -17.32 -10.28
C GLU A 228 -15.35 -16.62 -9.27
N LEU A 229 -15.58 -15.32 -9.40
CA LEU A 229 -16.49 -14.54 -8.54
C LEU A 229 -17.92 -15.09 -8.58
N LEU A 230 -18.43 -15.39 -9.76
CA LEU A 230 -19.77 -15.96 -9.93
C LEU A 230 -19.88 -17.35 -9.29
N ALA A 231 -18.87 -18.19 -9.49
CA ALA A 231 -18.80 -19.53 -8.90
C ALA A 231 -18.75 -19.47 -7.36
N GLU A 232 -17.90 -18.60 -6.79
CA GLU A 232 -17.81 -18.43 -5.34
C GLU A 232 -19.09 -17.83 -4.76
N SER A 233 -19.71 -16.84 -5.43
CA SER A 233 -20.97 -16.25 -5.00
C SER A 233 -22.11 -17.26 -5.00
N ALA A 234 -22.11 -18.20 -5.95
CA ALA A 234 -23.09 -19.29 -5.99
C ALA A 234 -22.92 -20.27 -4.82
N LYS A 235 -21.68 -20.63 -4.44
CA LYS A 235 -21.41 -21.50 -3.28
C LYS A 235 -21.90 -20.88 -1.97
N LEU A 236 -21.83 -19.55 -1.83
CA LEU A 236 -22.27 -18.83 -0.64
C LEU A 236 -23.80 -18.88 -0.43
N ASN A 237 -24.56 -19.24 -1.45
CA ASN A 237 -26.03 -19.22 -1.45
C ASN A 237 -26.61 -17.89 -0.91
N SER A 238 -25.91 -16.79 -1.14
CA SER A 238 -26.27 -15.43 -0.72
C SER A 238 -26.79 -14.64 -1.91
N PRO A 239 -28.09 -14.30 -1.94
CA PRO A 239 -28.64 -13.48 -3.03
C PRO A 239 -27.91 -12.12 -3.17
N GLY A 240 -27.49 -11.54 -2.06
CA GLY A 240 -26.75 -10.28 -2.06
C GLY A 240 -25.35 -10.40 -2.67
N ARG A 241 -24.63 -11.49 -2.40
CA ARG A 241 -23.32 -11.73 -3.03
C ARG A 241 -23.48 -12.00 -4.53
N MET A 242 -24.51 -12.73 -4.91
CA MET A 242 -24.82 -12.95 -6.31
C MET A 242 -25.22 -11.64 -7.01
N SER A 243 -25.95 -10.73 -6.36
CA SER A 243 -26.27 -9.41 -6.90
C SER A 243 -24.98 -8.63 -7.19
N ILE A 244 -24.03 -8.56 -6.25
CA ILE A 244 -22.72 -7.91 -6.47
C ILE A 244 -21.96 -8.54 -7.65
N ALA A 245 -21.96 -9.88 -7.76
CA ALA A 245 -21.31 -10.57 -8.87
C ALA A 245 -22.00 -10.26 -10.22
N LYS A 246 -23.31 -10.14 -10.25
CA LYS A 246 -24.08 -9.72 -11.44
C LYS A 246 -23.78 -8.26 -11.81
N ASN A 247 -23.56 -7.40 -10.84
CA ASN A 247 -23.11 -6.04 -11.10
C ASN A 247 -21.71 -6.01 -11.77
N ALA A 248 -20.78 -6.81 -11.28
CA ALA A 248 -19.46 -6.96 -11.92
C ALA A 248 -19.58 -7.51 -13.36
N GLU A 249 -20.49 -8.49 -13.58
CA GLU A 249 -20.81 -9.01 -14.92
C GLU A 249 -21.35 -7.91 -15.84
N TYR A 250 -22.25 -7.05 -15.32
CA TYR A 250 -22.76 -5.91 -16.07
C TYR A 250 -21.63 -4.97 -16.52
N TRP A 251 -20.75 -4.55 -15.63
CA TRP A 251 -19.68 -3.64 -15.98
C TRP A 251 -18.77 -4.21 -17.06
N LEU A 252 -18.30 -5.44 -16.91
CA LEU A 252 -17.46 -6.09 -17.90
C LEU A 252 -18.17 -6.22 -19.27
N THR A 253 -19.41 -6.65 -19.26
CA THR A 253 -20.16 -6.92 -20.50
C THR A 253 -20.63 -5.64 -21.19
N SER A 254 -20.88 -4.58 -20.42
CA SER A 254 -21.16 -3.25 -20.96
C SER A 254 -19.95 -2.67 -21.68
N ASP A 255 -18.76 -2.73 -21.03
CA ASP A 255 -17.52 -2.18 -21.59
C ASP A 255 -17.00 -2.97 -22.79
N THR A 256 -17.30 -4.27 -22.85
CA THR A 256 -16.97 -5.12 -24.01
C THR A 256 -18.04 -5.14 -25.10
N GLY A 257 -19.10 -4.31 -24.97
CA GLY A 257 -20.16 -4.21 -25.98
C GLY A 257 -21.16 -5.38 -26.00
N GLN A 258 -21.09 -6.30 -25.03
CA GLN A 258 -22.00 -7.45 -24.91
C GLN A 258 -23.34 -7.04 -24.29
N MET A 259 -24.06 -6.08 -24.90
CA MET A 259 -25.21 -5.38 -24.32
C MET A 259 -26.34 -6.32 -23.87
N GLN A 260 -26.57 -7.43 -24.61
CA GLN A 260 -27.60 -8.43 -24.24
C GLN A 260 -27.23 -9.18 -22.95
N ARG A 261 -25.96 -9.45 -22.75
CA ARG A 261 -25.46 -10.08 -21.52
C ARG A 261 -25.51 -9.09 -20.35
N ALA A 262 -25.09 -7.84 -20.58
CA ALA A 262 -25.21 -6.74 -19.61
C ALA A 262 -26.67 -6.56 -19.12
N MET A 263 -27.62 -6.57 -20.06
CA MET A 263 -29.04 -6.48 -19.75
C MET A 263 -29.54 -7.66 -18.90
N ARG A 264 -29.11 -8.88 -19.22
CA ARG A 264 -29.48 -10.06 -18.40
C ARG A 264 -28.89 -9.98 -17.01
N ALA A 265 -27.65 -9.52 -16.90
CA ALA A 265 -26.97 -9.36 -15.61
C ALA A 265 -27.70 -8.37 -14.71
N LEU A 266 -28.03 -7.15 -15.21
CA LEU A 266 -28.76 -6.14 -14.44
C LEU A 266 -30.17 -6.59 -14.05
N ARG A 267 -30.90 -7.30 -14.94
CA ARG A 267 -32.22 -7.82 -14.60
C ARG A 267 -32.17 -8.88 -13.52
N ALA A 268 -31.18 -9.79 -13.58
CA ALA A 268 -30.96 -10.78 -12.53
C ALA A 268 -30.56 -10.11 -11.20
N GLU A 269 -29.71 -9.09 -11.25
CA GLU A 269 -29.34 -8.26 -10.11
C GLU A 269 -30.58 -7.65 -9.46
N LEU A 270 -31.39 -6.94 -10.23
CA LEU A 270 -32.63 -6.30 -9.75
C LEU A 270 -33.63 -7.29 -9.14
N GLU A 271 -33.76 -8.47 -9.74
CA GLU A 271 -34.64 -9.52 -9.22
C GLU A 271 -34.16 -10.02 -7.83
N LEU A 272 -32.86 -10.25 -7.68
CA LEU A 272 -32.25 -10.65 -6.40
C LEU A 272 -32.46 -9.58 -5.33
N GLU A 273 -32.22 -8.31 -5.67
CA GLU A 273 -32.34 -7.19 -4.75
C GLU A 273 -33.77 -6.95 -4.29
N ARG A 274 -34.73 -7.05 -5.22
CA ARG A 274 -36.16 -6.97 -4.90
C ARG A 274 -36.64 -8.12 -4.01
N LYS A 275 -36.17 -9.35 -4.27
CA LYS A 275 -36.48 -10.52 -3.42
C LYS A 275 -35.94 -10.34 -2.01
N MET A 276 -34.76 -9.72 -1.85
CA MET A 276 -34.20 -9.42 -0.53
C MET A 276 -34.91 -8.25 0.16
N GLY A 277 -35.56 -7.36 -0.59
CA GLY A 277 -36.06 -6.06 -0.12
C GLY A 277 -34.92 -5.04 0.05
N ALA A 278 -33.84 -5.16 -0.74
CA ALA A 278 -32.68 -4.26 -0.72
C ALA A 278 -32.97 -3.03 -1.63
N GLU A 279 -33.90 -2.19 -1.22
CA GLU A 279 -34.41 -1.07 -2.03
C GLU A 279 -33.31 -0.12 -2.50
N ARG A 280 -32.31 0.20 -1.67
CA ARG A 280 -31.19 1.08 -2.05
C ARG A 280 -30.38 0.50 -3.19
N MET A 281 -30.04 -0.79 -3.13
CA MET A 281 -29.31 -1.46 -4.19
C MET A 281 -30.15 -1.51 -5.47
N ALA A 282 -31.42 -1.95 -5.35
CA ALA A 282 -32.36 -1.99 -6.45
C ALA A 282 -32.49 -0.63 -7.15
N THR A 283 -32.41 0.46 -6.41
CA THR A 283 -32.44 1.81 -6.99
C THR A 283 -31.23 2.08 -7.88
N THR A 284 -30.03 1.71 -7.43
CA THR A 284 -28.80 1.84 -8.24
C THR A 284 -28.89 0.98 -9.51
N THR A 285 -29.39 -0.25 -9.37
CA THR A 285 -29.57 -1.17 -10.51
C THR A 285 -30.62 -0.63 -11.50
N LEU A 286 -31.68 0.02 -11.02
CA LEU A 286 -32.69 0.70 -11.88
C LEU A 286 -32.06 1.86 -12.66
N VAL A 287 -31.20 2.64 -12.04
CA VAL A 287 -30.44 3.72 -12.71
C VAL A 287 -29.50 3.16 -13.78
N ASN A 288 -28.80 2.07 -13.50
CA ASN A 288 -27.95 1.38 -14.48
C ASN A 288 -28.77 0.78 -15.64
N LEU A 289 -29.95 0.23 -15.35
CA LEU A 289 -30.88 -0.23 -16.39
C LEU A 289 -31.38 0.93 -17.26
N ALA A 290 -31.70 2.06 -16.67
CA ALA A 290 -32.06 3.26 -17.41
C ALA A 290 -30.95 3.70 -18.37
N ASP A 291 -29.70 3.79 -17.87
CA ASP A 291 -28.51 4.13 -18.68
C ASP A 291 -28.30 3.11 -19.81
N LEU A 292 -28.37 1.81 -19.51
CA LEU A 292 -28.22 0.77 -20.52
C LEU A 292 -29.31 0.85 -21.61
N HIS A 293 -30.56 1.16 -21.25
CA HIS A 293 -31.62 1.39 -22.20
C HIS A 293 -31.43 2.68 -23.02
N LEU A 294 -30.83 3.75 -22.44
CA LEU A 294 -30.43 4.94 -23.19
C LEU A 294 -29.38 4.59 -24.26
N LYS A 295 -28.33 3.82 -23.89
CA LYS A 295 -27.31 3.34 -24.84
C LYS A 295 -27.91 2.48 -25.97
N LEU A 296 -28.94 1.71 -25.66
CA LEU A 296 -29.69 0.90 -26.64
C LEU A 296 -30.75 1.70 -27.41
N ARG A 297 -30.90 2.98 -27.14
CA ARG A 297 -31.96 3.87 -27.71
C ARG A 297 -33.39 3.42 -27.43
N ASP A 298 -33.60 2.63 -26.39
CA ASP A 298 -34.93 2.25 -25.90
C ASP A 298 -35.39 3.25 -24.84
N TYR A 299 -35.69 4.45 -25.32
CA TYR A 299 -36.00 5.60 -24.47
C TYR A 299 -37.25 5.42 -23.59
N PRO A 300 -38.34 4.75 -24.06
CA PRO A 300 -39.50 4.50 -23.20
C PRO A 300 -39.15 3.67 -21.97
N ARG A 301 -38.35 2.60 -22.12
CA ARG A 301 -37.94 1.77 -20.99
C ARG A 301 -36.91 2.49 -20.13
N ALA A 302 -35.98 3.26 -20.72
CA ALA A 302 -35.09 4.11 -19.97
C ALA A 302 -35.86 5.06 -19.04
N ALA A 303 -36.86 5.75 -19.56
CA ALA A 303 -37.71 6.63 -18.77
C ALA A 303 -38.47 5.89 -17.67
N GLN A 304 -39.00 4.69 -17.97
CA GLN A 304 -39.70 3.86 -16.99
C GLN A 304 -38.79 3.50 -15.81
N TYR A 305 -37.57 2.97 -16.06
CA TYR A 305 -36.65 2.59 -15.02
C TYR A 305 -36.13 3.81 -14.22
N ALA A 306 -35.81 4.92 -14.88
CA ALA A 306 -35.43 6.15 -14.21
C ALA A 306 -36.56 6.70 -13.32
N GLN A 307 -37.81 6.62 -13.76
CA GLN A 307 -38.96 7.07 -12.98
C GLN A 307 -39.24 6.15 -11.79
N GLU A 308 -39.04 4.83 -11.93
CA GLU A 308 -39.13 3.88 -10.84
C GLU A 308 -38.02 4.17 -9.80
N ALA A 309 -36.77 4.41 -10.25
CA ALA A 309 -35.68 4.80 -9.37
C ALA A 309 -36.00 6.08 -8.56
N LEU A 310 -36.56 7.11 -9.21
CA LEU A 310 -36.99 8.35 -8.57
C LEU A 310 -38.00 8.15 -7.46
N GLN A 311 -38.99 7.26 -7.65
CA GLN A 311 -39.98 6.98 -6.61
C GLN A 311 -39.32 6.39 -5.33
N VAL A 312 -38.24 5.60 -5.48
CA VAL A 312 -37.55 4.98 -4.36
C VAL A 312 -36.59 5.98 -3.70
N THR A 313 -35.82 6.75 -4.49
CA THR A 313 -34.88 7.74 -3.96
C THR A 313 -35.57 8.80 -3.11
N GLN A 314 -36.73 9.25 -3.52
CA GLN A 314 -37.53 10.22 -2.76
C GLN A 314 -38.00 9.69 -1.41
N ARG A 315 -38.39 8.39 -1.35
CA ARG A 315 -38.76 7.75 -0.08
C ARG A 315 -37.58 7.56 0.86
N ASN A 316 -36.42 7.26 0.30
CA ASN A 316 -35.21 6.93 1.07
C ASN A 316 -34.27 8.13 1.29
N ASN A 317 -34.66 9.34 0.79
CA ASN A 317 -33.85 10.58 0.83
C ASN A 317 -32.42 10.37 0.25
N ASP A 318 -32.29 9.52 -0.79
CA ASP A 318 -31.05 9.27 -1.50
C ASP A 318 -30.86 10.30 -2.61
N GLN A 319 -30.36 11.47 -2.22
CA GLN A 319 -30.24 12.63 -3.10
C GLN A 319 -29.20 12.43 -4.23
N SER A 320 -28.18 11.62 -4.01
CA SER A 320 -27.12 11.34 -5.02
C SER A 320 -27.69 10.48 -6.16
N THR A 321 -28.31 9.36 -5.82
CA THR A 321 -28.94 8.47 -6.82
C THR A 321 -30.13 9.16 -7.49
N GLU A 322 -30.85 10.04 -6.77
CA GLU A 322 -31.93 10.86 -7.33
C GLU A 322 -31.43 11.77 -8.46
N ALA A 323 -30.28 12.45 -8.26
CA ALA A 323 -29.71 13.32 -9.28
C ALA A 323 -29.41 12.56 -10.57
N THR A 324 -28.76 11.39 -10.48
CA THR A 324 -28.46 10.55 -11.65
C THR A 324 -29.74 10.02 -12.33
N ALA A 325 -30.70 9.57 -11.53
CA ALA A 325 -32.00 9.12 -12.07
C ALA A 325 -32.75 10.24 -12.83
N ARG A 326 -32.71 11.50 -12.34
CA ARG A 326 -33.24 12.66 -13.03
C ARG A 326 -32.54 12.95 -14.34
N VAL A 327 -31.19 12.85 -14.37
CA VAL A 327 -30.39 13.01 -15.60
C VAL A 327 -30.79 11.94 -16.63
N ASN A 328 -30.88 10.67 -16.24
CA ASN A 328 -31.28 9.58 -17.14
C ASN A 328 -32.74 9.77 -17.64
N LEU A 329 -33.65 10.17 -16.76
CA LEU A 329 -35.03 10.47 -17.15
C LEU A 329 -35.09 11.66 -18.11
N GLY A 330 -34.34 12.71 -17.83
CA GLY A 330 -34.23 13.88 -18.69
C GLY A 330 -33.75 13.52 -20.09
N ASN A 331 -32.68 12.69 -20.16
CA ASN A 331 -32.14 12.20 -21.42
C ASN A 331 -33.19 11.40 -22.23
N ALA A 332 -33.85 10.46 -21.59
CA ALA A 332 -34.89 9.67 -22.22
C ALA A 332 -36.08 10.55 -22.73
N LEU A 333 -36.50 11.53 -21.92
CA LEU A 333 -37.59 12.43 -22.28
C LEU A 333 -37.21 13.34 -23.46
N LEU A 334 -36.02 13.89 -23.48
CA LEU A 334 -35.49 14.68 -24.60
C LEU A 334 -35.45 13.85 -25.88
N ALA A 335 -34.95 12.64 -25.82
CA ALA A 335 -34.87 11.71 -26.95
C ALA A 335 -36.26 11.28 -27.47
N MET A 336 -37.29 11.32 -26.62
CA MET A 336 -38.70 11.10 -27.01
C MET A 336 -39.42 12.38 -27.49
N GLY A 337 -38.71 13.51 -27.60
CA GLY A 337 -39.31 14.79 -28.04
C GLY A 337 -40.07 15.55 -26.93
N ARG A 338 -40.06 15.07 -25.69
CA ARG A 338 -40.71 15.74 -24.53
C ARG A 338 -39.77 16.79 -23.92
N ILE A 339 -39.42 17.81 -24.75
CA ILE A 339 -38.34 18.74 -24.49
C ILE A 339 -38.51 19.46 -23.16
N ALA A 340 -39.67 20.04 -22.90
CA ALA A 340 -39.89 20.82 -21.66
C ALA A 340 -39.76 19.98 -20.38
N GLU A 341 -40.21 18.74 -20.44
CA GLU A 341 -40.14 17.82 -19.32
C GLU A 341 -38.69 17.32 -19.11
N GLY A 342 -38.02 16.97 -20.21
CA GLY A 342 -36.62 16.54 -20.19
C GLY A 342 -35.72 17.61 -19.59
N LYS A 343 -35.86 18.86 -20.02
CA LYS A 343 -35.15 20.01 -19.45
C LYS A 343 -35.33 20.12 -17.94
N ARG A 344 -36.59 20.09 -17.47
CA ARG A 344 -36.87 20.17 -16.02
C ARG A 344 -36.18 19.07 -15.22
N GLN A 345 -36.12 17.84 -15.78
CA GLN A 345 -35.46 16.74 -15.07
C GLN A 345 -33.92 16.92 -15.04
N PHE A 346 -33.32 17.31 -16.16
CA PHE A 346 -31.88 17.61 -16.18
C PHE A 346 -31.51 18.73 -15.22
N GLU A 347 -32.24 19.84 -15.25
CA GLU A 347 -32.03 21.00 -14.39
C GLU A 347 -32.16 20.63 -12.91
N ALA A 348 -33.17 19.83 -12.56
CA ALA A 348 -33.34 19.36 -11.18
C ALA A 348 -32.22 18.40 -10.74
N GLY A 349 -31.70 17.58 -11.66
CA GLY A 349 -30.52 16.72 -11.39
C GLY A 349 -29.25 17.53 -11.20
N MET A 350 -28.99 18.48 -12.10
CA MET A 350 -27.81 19.36 -12.05
C MET A 350 -27.78 20.26 -10.81
N ALA A 351 -28.92 20.75 -10.34
CA ALA A 351 -29.02 21.57 -9.15
C ALA A 351 -28.39 20.92 -7.91
N ARG A 352 -28.36 19.60 -7.84
CA ARG A 352 -27.67 18.87 -6.77
C ARG A 352 -26.17 19.06 -6.84
N TYR A 353 -25.55 18.84 -8.00
CA TYR A 353 -24.11 18.99 -8.20
C TYR A 353 -23.66 20.44 -7.99
N GLU A 354 -24.51 21.41 -8.36
CA GLU A 354 -24.28 22.83 -8.08
C GLU A 354 -24.25 23.10 -6.57
N LYS A 355 -25.23 22.58 -5.83
CA LYS A 355 -25.33 22.74 -4.38
C LYS A 355 -24.12 22.14 -3.65
N GLU A 356 -23.61 21.03 -4.14
CA GLU A 356 -22.42 20.36 -3.59
C GLU A 356 -21.10 20.95 -4.10
N ASN A 357 -21.16 21.94 -5.00
CA ASN A 357 -19.99 22.49 -5.69
C ASN A 357 -19.13 21.42 -6.38
N ASN A 358 -19.78 20.32 -6.82
CA ASN A 358 -19.15 19.24 -7.58
C ASN A 358 -19.07 19.60 -9.07
N LYS A 359 -18.12 20.50 -9.38
CA LYS A 359 -17.95 21.02 -10.73
C LYS A 359 -17.54 19.97 -11.77
N PRO A 360 -16.68 18.98 -11.47
CA PRO A 360 -16.36 17.93 -12.43
C PRO A 360 -17.59 17.15 -12.89
N GLU A 361 -18.45 16.73 -11.97
CA GLU A 361 -19.67 15.98 -12.31
C GLU A 361 -20.68 16.87 -13.04
N LEU A 362 -20.83 18.12 -12.60
CA LEU A 362 -21.68 19.10 -13.27
C LEU A 362 -21.24 19.34 -14.71
N GLN A 363 -19.92 19.41 -14.99
CA GLN A 363 -19.38 19.55 -16.35
C GLN A 363 -19.76 18.34 -17.23
N LEU A 364 -19.60 17.13 -16.72
CA LEU A 364 -19.96 15.90 -17.45
C LEU A 364 -21.45 15.89 -17.80
N VAL A 365 -22.30 16.12 -16.81
CA VAL A 365 -23.77 16.15 -16.98
C VAL A 365 -24.20 17.28 -17.92
N MET A 366 -23.54 18.44 -17.87
CA MET A 366 -23.83 19.57 -18.74
C MET A 366 -23.51 19.25 -20.21
N ARG A 367 -22.40 18.56 -20.47
CA ARG A 367 -22.06 18.08 -21.82
C ARG A 367 -23.10 17.07 -22.33
N GLU A 368 -23.49 16.12 -21.47
CA GLU A 368 -24.52 15.14 -21.79
C GLU A 368 -25.87 15.80 -22.10
N TYR A 369 -26.21 16.82 -21.31
CA TYR A 369 -27.41 17.65 -21.55
C TYR A 369 -27.36 18.38 -22.90
N GLY A 370 -26.20 18.97 -23.24
CA GLY A 370 -26.00 19.61 -24.55
C GLY A 370 -26.26 18.64 -25.72
N VAL A 371 -25.65 17.45 -25.66
CA VAL A 371 -25.85 16.39 -26.66
C VAL A 371 -27.32 15.93 -26.74
N ALA A 372 -27.97 15.78 -25.59
CA ALA A 372 -29.37 15.36 -25.54
C ALA A 372 -30.33 16.41 -26.16
N LEU A 373 -30.05 17.70 -25.90
CA LEU A 373 -30.82 18.82 -26.51
C LEU A 373 -30.60 18.92 -28.02
N GLU A 374 -29.35 18.77 -28.48
CA GLU A 374 -29.01 18.75 -29.89
C GLU A 374 -29.74 17.63 -30.63
N ASN A 375 -29.71 16.41 -30.09
CA ASN A 375 -30.43 15.26 -30.65
C ASN A 375 -31.96 15.47 -30.63
N ALA A 376 -32.49 16.22 -29.68
CA ALA A 376 -33.91 16.58 -29.58
C ALA A 376 -34.30 17.75 -30.50
N GLY A 377 -33.36 18.36 -31.18
CA GLY A 377 -33.58 19.50 -32.09
C GLY A 377 -33.64 20.85 -31.39
N ASP A 378 -33.40 20.94 -30.08
CA ASP A 378 -33.32 22.22 -29.38
C ASP A 378 -31.89 22.79 -29.45
N LEU A 379 -31.54 23.28 -30.62
CA LEU A 379 -30.21 23.79 -30.90
C LEU A 379 -29.83 25.01 -30.03
N ALA A 380 -30.82 25.86 -29.69
CA ALA A 380 -30.55 27.00 -28.82
C ALA A 380 -30.22 26.56 -27.39
N GLY A 381 -31.00 25.59 -26.87
CA GLY A 381 -30.71 24.99 -25.56
C GLY A 381 -29.39 24.23 -25.54
N ALA A 382 -29.08 23.48 -26.59
CA ALA A 382 -27.83 22.76 -26.73
C ALA A 382 -26.63 23.73 -26.72
N LEU A 383 -26.71 24.81 -27.48
CA LEU A 383 -25.68 25.84 -27.53
C LEU A 383 -25.44 26.48 -26.17
N ALA A 384 -26.51 26.80 -25.45
CA ALA A 384 -26.44 27.34 -24.09
C ALA A 384 -25.77 26.35 -23.12
N ALA A 385 -26.10 25.06 -23.20
CA ALA A 385 -25.51 24.00 -22.39
C ALA A 385 -24.02 23.84 -22.69
N TYR A 386 -23.62 23.82 -23.95
CA TYR A 386 -22.20 23.75 -24.35
C TYR A 386 -21.40 24.97 -23.93
N HIS A 387 -21.98 26.18 -24.00
CA HIS A 387 -21.30 27.37 -23.47
C HIS A 387 -21.05 27.26 -21.97
N ARG A 388 -22.03 26.75 -21.22
CA ARG A 388 -21.89 26.57 -19.78
C ARG A 388 -20.90 25.46 -19.44
N GLU A 389 -20.96 24.34 -20.15
CA GLU A 389 -19.98 23.24 -20.05
C GLU A 389 -18.57 23.77 -20.33
N ARG A 390 -18.41 24.56 -21.40
CA ARG A 390 -17.12 25.15 -21.78
C ARG A 390 -16.58 26.04 -20.67
N ALA A 391 -17.41 26.89 -20.09
CA ALA A 391 -17.01 27.75 -18.98
C ALA A 391 -16.56 26.93 -17.76
N LEU A 392 -17.27 25.84 -17.42
CA LEU A 392 -16.87 24.91 -16.36
C LEU A 392 -15.57 24.18 -16.69
N SER A 393 -15.43 23.73 -17.93
CA SER A 393 -14.22 23.06 -18.44
C SER A 393 -13.01 23.99 -18.35
N ASP A 394 -13.16 25.22 -18.81
CA ASP A 394 -12.12 26.24 -18.75
C ASP A 394 -11.73 26.56 -17.29
N GLU A 395 -12.71 26.67 -16.38
CA GLU A 395 -12.44 26.87 -14.95
C GLU A 395 -11.71 25.68 -14.32
N LEU A 396 -12.15 24.44 -14.60
CA LEU A 396 -11.49 23.23 -14.10
C LEU A 396 -10.07 23.10 -14.65
N PHE A 397 -9.89 23.39 -15.95
CA PHE A 397 -8.59 23.40 -16.59
C PHE A 397 -7.65 24.44 -15.97
N GLU A 398 -8.12 25.67 -15.75
CA GLU A 398 -7.31 26.71 -15.11
C GLU A 398 -6.95 26.34 -13.65
N ARG A 399 -7.87 25.77 -12.89
CA ARG A 399 -7.58 25.25 -11.55
C ARG A 399 -6.53 24.15 -11.58
N GLN A 400 -6.68 23.18 -12.50
CA GLN A 400 -5.73 22.09 -12.64
C GLN A 400 -4.37 22.62 -13.07
N ARG A 401 -4.33 23.56 -14.02
CA ARG A 401 -3.12 24.23 -14.47
C ARG A 401 -2.42 24.97 -13.34
N GLN A 402 -3.17 25.75 -12.57
CA GLN A 402 -2.62 26.46 -11.42
C GLN A 402 -2.04 25.50 -10.37
N LYS A 403 -2.76 24.42 -10.07
CA LYS A 403 -2.28 23.38 -9.17
C LYS A 403 -0.98 22.73 -9.69
N SER A 404 -0.96 22.34 -10.96
CA SER A 404 0.22 21.74 -11.58
C SER A 404 1.41 22.71 -11.65
N MET A 405 1.16 24.02 -11.87
CA MET A 405 2.21 25.03 -11.82
C MET A 405 2.80 25.19 -10.43
N LEU A 406 1.95 25.21 -9.39
CA LEU A 406 2.42 25.28 -8.01
C LEU A 406 3.24 24.04 -7.64
N GLU A 407 2.75 22.84 -7.98
CA GLU A 407 3.48 21.59 -7.76
C GLU A 407 4.83 21.56 -8.51
N LEU A 408 4.86 22.06 -9.74
CA LEU A 408 6.09 22.17 -10.52
C LEU A 408 7.06 23.20 -9.94
N GLN A 409 6.53 24.33 -9.47
CA GLN A 409 7.33 25.37 -8.83
C GLN A 409 7.93 24.87 -7.51
N GLU A 410 7.14 24.21 -6.68
CA GLU A 410 7.61 23.62 -5.43
C GLU A 410 8.66 22.52 -5.68
N LYS A 411 8.45 21.70 -6.71
CA LYS A 411 9.43 20.70 -7.15
C LYS A 411 10.73 21.37 -7.61
N TYR A 412 10.62 22.40 -8.46
CA TYR A 412 11.79 23.15 -8.95
C TYR A 412 12.57 23.80 -7.81
N GLU A 413 11.86 24.41 -6.83
CA GLU A 413 12.48 24.99 -5.64
C GLU A 413 13.19 23.93 -4.79
N THR A 414 12.59 22.76 -4.65
CA THR A 414 13.15 21.64 -3.92
C THR A 414 14.38 21.08 -4.62
N ASP A 415 14.28 20.80 -5.92
CA ASP A 415 15.41 20.35 -6.75
C ASP A 415 16.57 21.34 -6.74
N LYS A 416 16.25 22.65 -6.74
CA LYS A 416 17.26 23.72 -6.66
C LYS A 416 17.97 23.73 -5.30
N LYS A 417 17.21 23.59 -4.21
CA LYS A 417 17.77 23.48 -2.86
C LYS A 417 18.62 22.22 -2.70
N GLU A 418 18.15 21.09 -3.23
CA GLU A 418 18.92 19.83 -3.22
C GLU A 418 20.25 19.95 -3.96
N ARG A 419 20.23 20.55 -5.17
CA ARG A 419 21.48 20.82 -5.90
C ARG A 419 22.42 21.76 -5.17
N GLN A 420 21.87 22.78 -4.49
CA GLN A 420 22.68 23.69 -3.67
C GLN A 420 23.31 22.93 -2.48
N ILE A 421 22.54 22.07 -1.82
CA ILE A 421 23.04 21.25 -0.71
C ILE A 421 24.09 20.25 -1.20
N GLU A 422 23.89 19.65 -2.35
CA GLU A 422 24.88 18.75 -2.96
C GLU A 422 26.20 19.47 -3.29
N LEU A 423 26.10 20.65 -3.93
CA LEU A 423 27.27 21.47 -4.22
C LEU A 423 28.00 21.87 -2.93
N LEU A 424 27.25 22.33 -1.95
CA LEU A 424 27.77 22.70 -0.65
C LEU A 424 28.39 21.48 0.09
N SER A 425 27.80 20.29 -0.03
CA SER A 425 28.35 19.04 0.51
C SER A 425 29.68 18.64 -0.15
N ARG A 426 29.77 18.78 -1.47
CA ARG A 426 31.03 18.51 -2.22
C ARG A 426 32.17 19.45 -1.82
N GLU A 427 31.85 20.73 -1.70
CA GLU A 427 32.83 21.73 -1.32
C GLU A 427 33.41 21.48 0.06
N ASN A 428 32.56 21.06 0.98
CA ASN A 428 32.96 20.63 2.32
C ASN A 428 33.81 19.35 2.33
N GLN A 429 33.47 18.36 1.46
CA GLN A 429 34.28 17.15 1.32
C GLN A 429 35.70 17.50 0.87
N LEU A 430 35.85 18.47 -0.06
CA LEU A 430 37.16 18.93 -0.50
C LEU A 430 37.90 19.63 0.62
N GLN A 431 37.26 20.51 1.38
CA GLN A 431 37.90 21.22 2.51
C GLN A 431 38.28 20.24 3.62
N THR A 432 37.45 19.23 3.91
CA THR A 432 37.79 18.23 4.93
C THR A 432 38.95 17.35 4.46
N ALA A 433 38.95 16.97 3.18
CA ALA A 433 40.07 16.22 2.60
C ALA A 433 41.37 17.02 2.61
N GLU A 434 41.33 18.35 2.41
CA GLU A 434 42.50 19.21 2.56
C GLU A 434 42.95 19.34 4.00
N LEU A 435 42.01 19.46 4.96
CA LEU A 435 42.33 19.52 6.39
C LEU A 435 42.90 18.19 6.90
N ASP A 436 42.29 17.07 6.44
CA ASP A 436 42.79 15.74 6.76
C ASP A 436 44.18 15.49 6.17
N ASN A 437 44.41 15.98 4.95
CA ASN A 437 45.72 15.89 4.31
C ASN A 437 46.76 16.72 5.07
N ARG A 438 46.43 17.91 5.56
CA ARG A 438 47.27 18.73 6.42
C ARG A 438 47.50 18.07 7.79
N ALA A 439 46.44 17.48 8.36
CA ALA A 439 46.54 16.73 9.61
C ALA A 439 47.38 15.45 9.45
N LEU A 440 47.23 14.76 8.31
CA LEU A 440 48.07 13.62 7.95
C LEU A 440 49.56 14.04 7.78
N GLN A 441 49.82 15.15 7.09
CA GLN A 441 51.18 15.69 6.96
C GLN A 441 51.74 16.05 8.33
N GLN A 442 50.96 16.71 9.20
CA GLN A 442 51.38 17.00 10.56
C GLN A 442 51.66 15.73 11.37
N ARG A 443 50.78 14.72 11.25
CA ARG A 443 50.99 13.41 11.91
C ARG A 443 52.23 12.68 11.37
N LEU A 444 52.47 12.78 10.06
CA LEU A 444 53.68 12.25 9.42
C LEU A 444 54.95 12.93 9.96
N TRP A 445 54.90 14.26 10.09
CA TRP A 445 56.02 14.99 10.69
C TRP A 445 56.25 14.64 12.16
N TRP A 446 55.13 14.49 12.92
CA TRP A 446 55.23 14.03 14.33
C TRP A 446 55.68 12.58 14.42
N LEU A 447 55.24 11.71 13.53
CA LEU A 447 55.69 10.31 13.46
C LEU A 447 57.18 10.24 13.07
N LEU A 448 57.63 11.05 12.10
CA LEU A 448 59.04 11.17 11.76
C LEU A 448 59.87 11.67 12.94
N ALA A 449 59.39 12.70 13.63
CA ALA A 449 60.06 13.19 14.85
C ALA A 449 60.07 12.13 15.95
N LEU A 450 58.94 11.38 16.11
CA LEU A 450 58.85 10.27 17.06
C LEU A 450 59.78 9.11 16.66
N VAL A 451 59.83 8.77 15.35
CA VAL A 451 60.74 7.74 14.83
C VAL A 451 62.20 8.13 15.06
N PHE A 452 62.58 9.41 14.83
CA PHE A 452 63.92 9.89 15.15
C PHE A 452 64.20 9.88 16.66
N ALA A 453 63.21 10.26 17.49
CA ALA A 453 63.31 10.19 18.94
C ALA A 453 63.42 8.73 19.44
N LEU A 454 62.55 7.84 18.85
CA LEU A 454 62.62 6.40 19.15
C LEU A 454 63.88 5.75 18.62
N ALA A 455 64.35 6.14 17.42
CA ALA A 455 65.66 5.66 16.92
C ALA A 455 66.80 6.08 17.86
N ALA A 456 66.79 7.30 18.38
CA ALA A 456 67.75 7.77 19.38
C ALA A 456 67.58 7.00 20.70
N VAL A 457 66.31 6.71 21.12
CA VAL A 457 66.06 5.88 22.33
C VAL A 457 66.41 4.41 22.07
N VAL A 458 66.13 3.88 20.86
CA VAL A 458 66.42 2.49 20.47
C VAL A 458 67.94 2.29 20.39
N VAL A 459 68.70 3.25 19.83
CA VAL A 459 70.17 3.23 19.86
C VAL A 459 70.63 3.27 21.28
N GLY A 460 70.02 4.07 22.16
CA GLY A 460 70.28 4.11 23.59
C GLY A 460 69.91 2.83 24.35
N LEU A 461 68.73 2.22 23.93
CA LEU A 461 68.22 0.98 24.54
C LEU A 461 68.89 -0.28 23.95
N LEU A 462 69.27 -0.28 22.66
CA LEU A 462 70.08 -1.39 22.08
C LEU A 462 71.41 -1.51 22.76
N TYR A 463 71.99 -0.40 23.11
CA TYR A 463 73.23 -0.40 23.98
C TYR A 463 72.93 -0.97 25.39
N ARG A 464 71.70 -0.80 25.89
CA ARG A 464 71.25 -1.41 27.17
C ARG A 464 70.73 -2.84 27.01
N LYS A 465 70.12 -3.21 25.87
CA LYS A 465 69.34 -4.46 25.65
C LYS A 465 70.20 -5.65 25.24
N VAL A 466 71.46 -5.45 24.84
CA VAL A 466 72.39 -6.57 24.70
C VAL A 466 72.61 -7.29 26.06
N ARG A 467 72.12 -6.68 27.13
CA ARG A 467 72.27 -7.21 28.50
C ARG A 467 71.02 -7.96 29.04
N HIS A 468 69.88 -7.87 28.40
CA HIS A 468 68.60 -8.41 28.98
C HIS A 468 67.69 -9.16 28.03
N SER A 469 68.13 -9.69 26.92
CA SER A 469 67.30 -10.37 25.96
C SER A 469 67.26 -11.87 26.07
N TYR A 470 66.52 -12.40 26.99
CA TYR A 470 66.14 -13.84 26.94
C TYR A 470 64.80 -14.20 27.65
N ALA A 471 64.01 -13.25 28.06
CA ALA A 471 62.75 -13.61 28.74
C ALA A 471 61.53 -12.81 28.23
N ARG A 472 61.05 -13.07 27.13
CA ARG A 472 59.63 -12.79 26.73
C ARG A 472 59.34 -13.18 25.25
N LEU A 473 59.14 -14.41 25.00
CA LEU A 473 58.70 -14.90 23.68
C LEU A 473 57.33 -15.58 23.69
N GLU A 474 56.55 -15.37 24.73
CA GLU A 474 55.32 -16.18 24.88
C GLU A 474 53.99 -15.43 24.91
N GLU A 475 53.96 -14.13 24.75
CA GLU A 475 52.72 -13.35 24.96
C GLU A 475 52.09 -12.72 23.69
N LYS A 476 52.63 -13.03 22.51
CA LYS A 476 52.17 -12.37 21.26
C LYS A 476 51.30 -13.18 20.31
N ASN A 477 50.70 -14.27 20.76
CA ASN A 477 49.87 -15.08 19.87
C ASN A 477 48.36 -14.89 20.00
N LEU A 478 47.90 -13.92 20.80
CA LEU A 478 46.45 -13.74 21.08
C LEU A 478 45.79 -12.52 20.42
N GLU A 479 46.55 -11.63 19.82
CA GLU A 479 45.97 -10.36 19.28
C GLU A 479 45.61 -10.37 17.78
N LEU A 480 45.92 -11.42 17.05
CA LEU A 480 45.73 -11.50 15.59
C LEU A 480 44.35 -12.01 15.13
N LYS A 481 43.43 -12.28 16.06
CA LYS A 481 42.09 -12.80 15.72
C LYS A 481 40.97 -11.78 15.63
N ALA A 482 41.20 -10.49 15.75
CA ALA A 482 40.15 -9.49 15.94
C ALA A 482 39.81 -8.58 14.74
N GLN A 483 40.37 -8.77 13.56
CA GLN A 483 40.10 -7.87 12.41
C GLN A 483 39.76 -8.62 11.12
N SER A 484 38.65 -9.37 11.12
CA SER A 484 38.05 -9.75 9.83
C SER A 484 37.10 -8.63 9.38
N THR A 485 37.48 -7.89 8.35
CA THR A 485 36.68 -6.86 7.70
C THR A 485 35.71 -7.45 6.65
N LEU A 486 35.94 -8.72 6.31
CA LEU A 486 35.19 -9.41 5.26
C LEU A 486 34.23 -10.47 5.84
N ASP A 487 33.20 -10.77 5.11
CA ASP A 487 32.33 -11.92 5.36
C ASP A 487 33.02 -13.21 4.90
N PRO A 488 33.06 -14.24 5.72
CA PRO A 488 33.85 -15.46 5.42
C PRO A 488 33.27 -16.29 4.27
N LEU A 489 31.96 -16.16 3.96
CA LEU A 489 31.30 -16.90 2.89
C LEU A 489 31.50 -16.21 1.55
N THR A 490 31.19 -14.93 1.48
CA THR A 490 31.13 -14.19 0.22
C THR A 490 32.40 -13.38 -0.08
N SER A 491 33.30 -13.23 0.89
CA SER A 491 34.46 -12.36 0.81
C SER A 491 34.13 -10.90 0.44
N LEU A 492 32.90 -10.49 0.69
CA LEU A 492 32.46 -9.10 0.65
C LEU A 492 32.74 -8.44 1.99
N TYR A 493 32.65 -7.14 2.03
CA TYR A 493 32.66 -6.45 3.32
C TYR A 493 31.50 -6.92 4.19
N ASN A 494 31.75 -7.01 5.50
CA ASN A 494 30.68 -7.31 6.43
C ASN A 494 29.98 -6.02 6.88
N ARG A 495 28.80 -6.17 7.48
CA ARG A 495 27.97 -5.06 7.97
C ARG A 495 28.70 -4.14 8.94
N ARG A 496 29.60 -4.70 9.80
CA ARG A 496 30.37 -3.91 10.76
C ARG A 496 31.34 -2.97 10.05
N HIS A 497 32.05 -3.47 9.04
CA HIS A 497 32.97 -2.65 8.25
C HIS A 497 32.25 -1.49 7.56
N PHE A 498 31.08 -1.73 6.99
CA PHE A 498 30.26 -0.69 6.39
C PHE A 498 29.83 0.37 7.42
N GLN A 499 29.36 -0.07 8.59
CA GLN A 499 28.96 0.85 9.65
C GLN A 499 30.11 1.72 10.13
N ASP A 500 31.29 1.14 10.27
CA ASP A 500 32.48 1.87 10.65
C ASP A 500 32.93 2.84 9.55
N TYR A 501 32.84 2.42 8.30
CA TYR A 501 33.10 3.27 7.14
C TYR A 501 32.14 4.47 7.09
N MET A 502 30.83 4.25 7.22
CA MET A 502 29.83 5.31 7.20
C MET A 502 29.93 6.28 8.39
N ARG A 503 30.42 5.82 9.53
CA ARG A 503 30.75 6.69 10.68
C ARG A 503 31.98 7.56 10.45
N THR A 504 32.92 7.10 9.64
CA THR A 504 34.10 7.88 9.26
C THR A 504 33.83 8.84 8.10
N LEU A 505 32.78 8.61 7.35
CA LEU A 505 32.20 9.55 6.39
C LEU A 505 31.53 10.69 7.16
N ALA A 506 32.35 11.66 7.63
CA ALA A 506 31.87 12.80 8.41
C ALA A 506 30.79 13.60 7.63
N PRO A 507 29.75 14.11 8.33
CA PRO A 507 28.82 15.05 7.71
C PRO A 507 29.57 16.35 7.38
N VAL A 508 29.49 16.70 6.13
CA VAL A 508 30.27 17.78 5.54
C VAL A 508 29.51 19.08 5.60
N PRO A 509 30.03 20.14 6.27
CA PRO A 509 29.50 21.49 6.21
C PRO A 509 29.90 22.20 4.93
N SER A 510 28.99 23.02 4.43
CA SER A 510 28.99 23.74 3.19
C SER A 510 29.91 24.96 3.16
N ASP A 511 30.71 25.13 2.17
CA ASP A 511 30.84 26.36 1.37
C ASP A 511 31.91 26.24 0.24
N ARG A 512 31.49 26.41 -1.00
CA ARG A 512 32.12 27.17 -2.10
C ARG A 512 31.61 26.79 -3.47
N ARG A 513 31.12 27.78 -4.18
CA ARG A 513 30.70 27.73 -5.59
C ARG A 513 31.90 27.57 -6.54
N GLY A 514 31.66 26.81 -7.58
CA GLY A 514 32.47 26.96 -8.78
C GLY A 514 32.48 25.77 -9.73
N GLN A 515 31.71 25.88 -10.76
CA GLN A 515 31.89 25.34 -12.12
C GLN A 515 31.74 23.84 -12.39
N ARG A 516 30.69 23.56 -13.16
CA ARG A 516 30.52 22.53 -14.20
C ARG A 516 30.54 21.07 -13.82
N GLY A 517 29.43 20.44 -14.13
CA GLY A 517 29.38 19.09 -14.66
C GLY A 517 28.85 18.08 -13.68
N ASP A 518 27.79 17.47 -14.13
CA ASP A 518 27.23 16.19 -13.75
C ASP A 518 26.61 16.11 -12.35
N ASP A 519 25.34 15.79 -12.35
CA ASP A 519 24.46 15.38 -11.25
C ASP A 519 24.96 14.06 -10.60
N VAL A 520 26.20 14.05 -10.10
CA VAL A 520 26.84 12.90 -9.49
C VAL A 520 26.54 12.87 -7.99
N VAL A 521 25.94 11.80 -7.56
CA VAL A 521 25.53 11.53 -6.16
C VAL A 521 26.17 10.22 -5.68
N GLY A 522 26.22 10.01 -4.37
CA GLY A 522 26.34 8.66 -3.87
C GLY A 522 25.04 7.89 -4.07
N ALA A 523 25.05 6.60 -3.93
CA ALA A 523 23.83 5.79 -3.97
C ALA A 523 23.90 4.60 -3.03
N LEU A 524 22.77 4.24 -2.49
CA LEU A 524 22.54 3.05 -1.70
C LEU A 524 21.62 2.11 -2.47
N PHE A 525 22.03 0.86 -2.57
CA PHE A 525 21.24 -0.23 -3.13
C PHE A 525 21.15 -1.33 -2.08
N LEU A 526 19.97 -1.68 -1.67
CA LEU A 526 19.73 -2.82 -0.79
C LEU A 526 19.01 -3.90 -1.61
N LEU A 527 19.58 -5.06 -1.60
CA LEU A 527 19.11 -6.20 -2.37
C LEU A 527 18.76 -7.34 -1.42
N ASP A 528 17.76 -8.11 -1.79
CA ASP A 528 17.37 -9.32 -1.08
C ASP A 528 17.05 -10.42 -2.11
N VAL A 529 17.47 -11.62 -1.79
CA VAL A 529 17.33 -12.77 -2.69
C VAL A 529 15.89 -13.29 -2.65
N ASP A 530 15.21 -13.15 -3.77
CA ASP A 530 13.81 -13.56 -3.87
C ASP A 530 13.66 -15.07 -3.61
N HIS A 531 12.77 -15.39 -2.67
CA HIS A 531 12.48 -16.76 -2.28
C HIS A 531 13.68 -17.59 -1.78
N PHE A 532 14.68 -16.94 -1.17
CA PHE A 532 15.89 -17.61 -0.69
C PHE A 532 15.60 -18.76 0.28
N LYS A 533 14.63 -18.60 1.16
CA LYS A 533 14.16 -19.69 2.02
C LYS A 533 13.71 -20.90 1.21
N HIS A 534 12.98 -20.68 0.12
CA HIS A 534 12.55 -21.78 -0.77
C HIS A 534 13.74 -22.46 -1.46
N ILE A 535 14.77 -21.70 -1.84
CA ILE A 535 16.02 -22.24 -2.35
C ILE A 535 16.67 -23.15 -1.30
N ASN A 536 16.80 -22.66 -0.07
CA ASN A 536 17.34 -23.46 1.03
C ASN A 536 16.51 -24.71 1.34
N ASP A 537 15.19 -24.56 1.37
CA ASP A 537 14.27 -25.67 1.66
C ASP A 537 14.26 -26.72 0.54
N SER A 538 14.48 -26.32 -0.74
CA SER A 538 14.43 -27.20 -1.90
C SER A 538 15.78 -27.83 -2.24
N TYR A 539 16.89 -27.10 -2.06
CA TYR A 539 18.22 -27.50 -2.51
C TYR A 539 19.24 -27.63 -1.38
N GLY A 540 18.86 -27.31 -0.15
CA GLY A 540 19.72 -27.34 1.04
C GLY A 540 20.55 -26.05 1.26
N HIS A 541 20.99 -25.83 2.49
CA HIS A 541 21.75 -24.62 2.87
C HIS A 541 23.05 -24.43 2.08
N ALA A 542 23.73 -25.50 1.69
CA ALA A 542 24.95 -25.38 0.89
C ALA A 542 24.68 -24.87 -0.54
N ALA A 543 23.50 -25.15 -1.11
CA ALA A 543 23.05 -24.56 -2.36
C ALA A 543 22.73 -23.06 -2.16
N GLY A 544 22.11 -22.70 -1.04
CA GLY A 544 21.91 -21.31 -0.66
C GLY A 544 23.24 -20.56 -0.49
N ASP A 545 24.24 -21.16 0.11
CA ASP A 545 25.57 -20.57 0.24
C ASP A 545 26.24 -20.37 -1.14
N ALA A 546 26.07 -21.33 -2.07
CA ALA A 546 26.56 -21.19 -3.45
C ALA A 546 25.82 -20.05 -4.18
N VAL A 547 24.52 -19.90 -3.97
CA VAL A 547 23.73 -18.78 -4.51
C VAL A 547 24.23 -17.45 -3.96
N LEU A 548 24.47 -17.34 -2.66
CA LEU A 548 24.99 -16.10 -2.06
C LEU A 548 26.38 -15.75 -2.60
N THR A 549 27.23 -16.73 -2.81
CA THR A 549 28.55 -16.52 -3.40
C THR A 549 28.44 -16.07 -4.87
N ALA A 550 27.59 -16.73 -5.65
CA ALA A 550 27.36 -16.34 -7.04
C ALA A 550 26.79 -14.93 -7.18
N ILE A 551 25.89 -14.51 -6.29
CA ILE A 551 25.37 -13.12 -6.25
C ILE A 551 26.50 -12.16 -5.91
N ALA A 552 27.33 -12.47 -4.91
CA ALA A 552 28.46 -11.64 -4.55
C ALA A 552 29.42 -11.45 -5.73
N ASP A 553 29.71 -12.50 -6.49
CA ASP A 553 30.56 -12.44 -7.67
C ASP A 553 29.90 -11.63 -8.79
N ASN A 554 28.61 -11.81 -8.99
CA ASN A 554 27.85 -11.02 -9.98
C ASN A 554 27.85 -9.53 -9.62
N LEU A 555 27.65 -9.20 -8.34
CA LEU A 555 27.71 -7.81 -7.89
C LEU A 555 29.10 -7.19 -8.14
N ARG A 556 30.17 -7.96 -7.99
CA ARG A 556 31.54 -7.50 -8.33
C ARG A 556 31.72 -7.24 -9.83
N ILE A 557 31.01 -7.98 -10.68
CA ILE A 557 31.05 -7.80 -12.14
C ILE A 557 30.23 -6.59 -12.55
N VAL A 558 29.05 -6.42 -11.95
CA VAL A 558 28.10 -5.37 -12.33
C VAL A 558 28.49 -4.01 -11.77
N LEU A 559 29.05 -3.97 -10.55
CA LEU A 559 29.45 -2.77 -9.84
C LEU A 559 30.95 -2.52 -10.02
N ARG A 560 31.38 -1.30 -9.74
CA ARG A 560 32.76 -0.88 -9.90
C ARG A 560 33.62 -1.31 -8.70
N GLU A 561 34.90 -1.40 -8.89
CA GLU A 561 35.85 -1.68 -7.81
C GLU A 561 35.83 -0.61 -6.70
N THR A 562 35.39 0.60 -7.03
CA THR A 562 35.21 1.71 -6.08
C THR A 562 33.94 1.60 -5.24
N ASP A 563 33.02 0.73 -5.63
CA ASP A 563 31.75 0.56 -4.97
C ASP A 563 31.91 -0.41 -3.80
N MET A 564 31.34 -0.06 -2.65
CA MET A 564 31.39 -0.90 -1.49
C MET A 564 30.25 -1.90 -1.50
N ILE A 565 30.59 -3.17 -1.65
CA ILE A 565 29.62 -4.26 -1.61
C ILE A 565 29.70 -4.95 -0.27
N VAL A 566 28.58 -5.09 0.40
CA VAL A 566 28.46 -5.54 1.78
C VAL A 566 27.47 -6.69 1.86
N ARG A 567 27.79 -7.74 2.55
CA ARG A 567 26.77 -8.69 2.99
C ARG A 567 26.09 -8.10 4.23
N TRP A 568 24.85 -7.64 4.04
CA TRP A 568 24.10 -6.87 5.04
C TRP A 568 23.44 -7.75 6.08
N GLY A 569 22.89 -8.87 5.64
CA GLY A 569 22.20 -9.88 6.45
C GLY A 569 22.42 -11.29 5.93
N GLY A 570 21.59 -12.22 6.29
CA GLY A 570 21.66 -13.60 5.84
C GLY A 570 21.62 -13.74 4.32
N GLU A 571 20.59 -13.15 3.71
CA GLU A 571 20.30 -13.18 2.26
C GLU A 571 20.28 -11.78 1.62
N GLU A 572 20.70 -10.76 2.41
CA GLU A 572 20.67 -9.38 1.99
C GLU A 572 22.06 -8.86 1.65
N PHE A 573 22.15 -8.08 0.61
CA PHE A 573 23.35 -7.39 0.17
C PHE A 573 23.07 -5.89 0.09
N LEU A 574 24.04 -5.09 0.54
CA LEU A 574 24.00 -3.65 0.40
C LEU A 574 25.17 -3.22 -0.48
N ALA A 575 24.89 -2.42 -1.48
CA ALA A 575 25.93 -1.75 -2.26
C ALA A 575 25.85 -0.24 -2.02
N PHE A 576 27.00 0.33 -1.67
CA PHE A 576 27.19 1.77 -1.57
C PHE A 576 28.11 2.23 -2.68
N LEU A 577 27.55 3.06 -3.54
CA LEU A 577 28.25 3.65 -4.68
C LEU A 577 28.62 5.09 -4.30
N PRO A 578 29.88 5.43 -4.14
CA PRO A 578 30.27 6.75 -3.65
C PRO A 578 30.06 7.87 -4.67
N ALA A 579 30.01 7.55 -5.96
CA ALA A 579 29.88 8.53 -7.03
C ALA A 579 29.21 7.93 -8.26
N VAL A 580 27.97 8.36 -8.54
CA VAL A 580 27.17 7.90 -9.69
C VAL A 580 26.29 9.04 -10.19
N ALA A 581 26.06 9.13 -11.48
CA ALA A 581 25.09 10.08 -12.02
C ALA A 581 23.69 9.70 -11.54
N ARG A 582 22.91 10.67 -11.10
CA ARG A 582 21.56 10.45 -10.56
C ARG A 582 20.66 9.73 -11.57
N ASP A 583 20.80 10.08 -12.84
CA ASP A 583 20.01 9.49 -13.92
C ASP A 583 20.40 8.02 -14.20
N ASP A 584 21.61 7.60 -13.81
CA ASP A 584 22.09 6.25 -14.02
C ASP A 584 21.58 5.24 -12.98
N LEU A 585 20.93 5.71 -11.91
CA LEU A 585 20.51 4.84 -10.79
C LEU A 585 19.56 3.74 -11.26
N ASP A 586 18.61 4.07 -12.10
CA ASP A 586 17.66 3.10 -12.65
C ASP A 586 18.37 2.09 -13.58
N ASP A 587 19.37 2.54 -14.32
CA ASP A 587 20.17 1.67 -15.20
C ASP A 587 21.07 0.74 -14.41
N ILE A 588 21.62 1.21 -13.30
CA ILE A 588 22.38 0.36 -12.38
C ILE A 588 21.47 -0.68 -11.75
N ALA A 589 20.30 -0.27 -11.28
CA ALA A 589 19.29 -1.19 -10.75
C ALA A 589 18.92 -2.26 -11.79
N ARG A 590 18.71 -1.85 -13.05
CA ARG A 590 18.40 -2.77 -14.15
C ARG A 590 19.55 -3.73 -14.44
N ARG A 591 20.79 -3.24 -14.43
CA ARG A 591 21.98 -4.08 -14.62
C ARG A 591 22.14 -5.10 -13.52
N ILE A 592 21.91 -4.71 -12.26
CA ILE A 592 21.93 -5.63 -11.11
C ILE A 592 20.84 -6.70 -11.29
N LEU A 593 19.61 -6.30 -11.55
CA LEU A 593 18.50 -7.22 -11.74
C LEU A 593 18.78 -8.20 -12.90
N HIS A 594 19.21 -7.65 -14.04
CA HIS A 594 19.47 -8.46 -15.23
C HIS A 594 20.68 -9.37 -15.05
N GLY A 595 21.77 -8.85 -14.47
CA GLY A 595 22.98 -9.62 -14.20
C GLY A 595 22.70 -10.84 -13.34
N ILE A 596 21.91 -10.69 -12.29
CA ILE A 596 21.57 -11.79 -11.39
C ILE A 596 20.53 -12.73 -12.03
N SER A 597 19.48 -12.19 -12.63
CA SER A 597 18.41 -13.03 -13.23
C SER A 597 18.85 -13.80 -14.48
N ALA A 598 19.84 -13.29 -15.21
CA ALA A 598 20.42 -13.96 -16.37
C ALA A 598 21.37 -15.11 -15.99
N GLN A 599 21.87 -15.09 -14.76
CA GLN A 599 22.83 -16.11 -14.28
C GLN A 599 22.08 -17.32 -13.73
N ARG A 600 22.48 -18.51 -14.16
CA ARG A 600 22.08 -19.77 -13.55
C ARG A 600 23.17 -20.21 -12.58
N VAL A 601 22.79 -20.48 -11.36
CA VAL A 601 23.73 -21.01 -10.36
C VAL A 601 23.72 -22.52 -10.45
N SER A 602 24.84 -23.09 -10.91
CA SER A 602 24.99 -24.54 -11.02
C SER A 602 25.42 -25.09 -9.67
N TYR A 603 24.64 -25.99 -9.09
CA TYR A 603 24.94 -26.71 -7.86
C TYR A 603 24.51 -28.16 -7.98
N GLN A 604 25.46 -29.12 -7.85
CA GLN A 604 25.22 -30.57 -7.92
C GLN A 604 24.37 -30.99 -9.15
N GLU A 605 24.79 -30.56 -10.34
CA GLU A 605 24.11 -30.85 -11.63
C GLU A 605 22.70 -30.22 -11.78
N GLN A 606 22.30 -29.39 -10.84
CA GLN A 606 21.04 -28.62 -10.90
C GLN A 606 21.32 -27.16 -11.19
N GLU A 607 20.50 -26.58 -12.03
CA GLU A 607 20.54 -25.15 -12.35
C GLU A 607 19.49 -24.39 -11.55
N ILE A 608 19.94 -23.53 -10.65
CA ILE A 608 19.07 -22.70 -9.79
C ILE A 608 18.92 -21.33 -10.43
N ALA A 609 17.68 -20.97 -10.77
CA ALA A 609 17.36 -19.62 -11.18
C ALA A 609 17.25 -18.71 -9.96
N VAL A 610 17.94 -17.60 -9.97
CA VAL A 610 17.98 -16.67 -8.87
C VAL A 610 17.48 -15.30 -9.34
N ASN A 611 16.60 -14.70 -8.57
CA ASN A 611 16.17 -13.33 -8.75
C ASN A 611 16.41 -12.54 -7.46
N VAL A 612 16.46 -11.25 -7.58
CA VAL A 612 16.57 -10.35 -6.44
C VAL A 612 15.56 -9.21 -6.54
N SER A 613 15.09 -8.77 -5.40
CA SER A 613 14.41 -7.49 -5.28
C SER A 613 15.38 -6.44 -4.81
N VAL A 614 15.22 -5.21 -5.27
CA VAL A 614 16.17 -4.13 -4.99
C VAL A 614 15.41 -2.88 -4.54
N GLY A 615 15.87 -2.29 -3.44
CA GLY A 615 15.57 -0.92 -3.07
C GLY A 615 16.79 -0.05 -3.31
N PHE A 616 16.63 1.18 -3.79
CA PHE A 616 17.76 2.08 -3.97
C PHE A 616 17.38 3.56 -3.79
N ALA A 617 18.37 4.35 -3.47
CA ALA A 617 18.22 5.79 -3.36
C ALA A 617 19.56 6.50 -3.59
N PRO A 618 19.56 7.73 -4.08
CA PRO A 618 20.73 8.57 -4.05
C PRO A 618 21.12 8.88 -2.59
N TYR A 619 22.39 9.13 -2.36
CA TYR A 619 22.93 9.51 -1.06
C TYR A 619 23.94 10.65 -1.22
N PRO A 620 23.84 11.73 -0.40
CA PRO A 620 22.87 11.93 0.66
C PRO A 620 21.47 12.26 0.14
N LEU A 621 20.47 11.84 0.89
CA LEU A 621 19.07 12.15 0.70
C LEU A 621 18.67 13.29 1.62
N ALA A 622 18.07 14.35 1.07
CA ALA A 622 17.65 15.51 1.85
C ALA A 622 16.19 15.87 1.58
N PRO A 623 15.29 15.63 2.53
CA PRO A 623 13.89 16.04 2.42
C PRO A 623 13.65 17.54 2.65
N GLY A 624 14.69 18.33 2.76
CA GLY A 624 14.69 19.78 3.00
C GLY A 624 16.10 20.30 3.05
N SER A 625 16.43 21.13 4.03
CA SER A 625 17.78 21.72 4.17
C SER A 625 18.82 20.81 4.83
N THR A 626 18.40 19.68 5.40
CA THR A 626 19.29 18.79 6.16
C THR A 626 19.33 17.39 5.54
N PRO A 627 20.50 16.86 5.16
CA PRO A 627 20.66 15.50 4.69
C PRO A 627 20.24 14.49 5.77
N LEU A 628 19.61 13.41 5.34
CA LEU A 628 19.28 12.31 6.25
C LEU A 628 20.56 11.60 6.71
N PRO A 629 20.61 11.15 7.97
CA PRO A 629 21.60 10.19 8.42
C PRO A 629 21.57 8.94 7.53
N TRP A 630 22.71 8.31 7.35
CA TRP A 630 22.80 7.13 6.48
C TRP A 630 21.86 6.00 6.94
N GLU A 631 21.62 5.86 8.25
CA GLU A 631 20.69 4.88 8.81
C GLU A 631 19.27 5.09 8.30
N ARG A 632 18.80 6.34 8.28
CA ARG A 632 17.48 6.68 7.76
C ARG A 632 17.41 6.54 6.23
N ALA A 633 18.51 6.83 5.54
CA ALA A 633 18.57 6.58 4.09
C ALA A 633 18.49 5.08 3.80
N VAL A 634 19.20 4.23 4.55
CA VAL A 634 19.10 2.77 4.43
C VAL A 634 17.68 2.30 4.76
N ASN A 635 17.02 2.86 5.78
CA ASN A 635 15.62 2.55 6.09
C ASN A 635 14.67 2.84 4.90
N LEU A 636 14.84 3.98 4.25
CA LEU A 636 14.03 4.32 3.07
C LEU A 636 14.31 3.37 1.89
N VAL A 637 15.56 2.98 1.72
CA VAL A 637 15.96 1.99 0.72
C VAL A 637 15.37 0.61 1.05
N ASP A 638 15.30 0.24 2.32
CA ASP A 638 14.64 -0.99 2.77
C ASP A 638 13.13 -0.96 2.52
N MET A 639 12.48 0.17 2.76
CA MET A 639 11.08 0.36 2.40
C MET A 639 10.86 0.26 0.89
N ALA A 640 11.74 0.80 0.08
CA ALA A 640 11.71 0.66 -1.36
C ALA A 640 11.92 -0.81 -1.79
N LEU A 641 12.83 -1.52 -1.14
CA LEU A 641 13.02 -2.96 -1.30
C LEU A 641 11.77 -3.74 -0.91
N TYR A 642 11.12 -3.35 0.18
CA TYR A 642 9.86 -3.95 0.58
C TYR A 642 8.78 -3.77 -0.49
N LEU A 643 8.68 -2.57 -1.10
CA LEU A 643 7.77 -2.33 -2.23
C LEU A 643 8.10 -3.23 -3.43
N ALA A 644 9.39 -3.42 -3.73
CA ALA A 644 9.82 -4.33 -4.79
C ALA A 644 9.33 -5.77 -4.54
N LYS A 645 9.44 -6.23 -3.30
CA LYS A 645 8.95 -7.56 -2.88
C LYS A 645 7.42 -7.65 -2.91
N ALA A 646 6.72 -6.63 -2.42
CA ALA A 646 5.27 -6.57 -2.36
C ALA A 646 4.62 -6.56 -3.76
N HIS A 647 5.25 -5.88 -4.71
CA HIS A 647 4.72 -5.69 -6.05
C HIS A 647 5.14 -6.76 -7.07
N GLY A 648 5.64 -7.90 -6.61
CA GLY A 648 5.85 -9.11 -7.45
C GLY A 648 7.31 -9.50 -7.65
N ARG A 649 8.24 -8.96 -6.87
CA ARG A 649 9.66 -9.33 -6.85
C ARG A 649 10.38 -9.12 -8.20
N ASN A 650 11.64 -9.50 -8.28
CA ASN A 650 12.50 -9.38 -9.46
C ASN A 650 12.39 -7.98 -10.11
N ARG A 651 12.46 -6.96 -9.27
CA ARG A 651 12.35 -5.54 -9.67
C ARG A 651 13.06 -4.65 -8.67
N ALA A 652 13.24 -3.40 -9.06
CA ALA A 652 13.79 -2.41 -8.17
C ALA A 652 12.85 -1.21 -8.00
N TYR A 653 12.84 -0.66 -6.79
CA TYR A 653 12.20 0.60 -6.46
C TYR A 653 13.24 1.60 -5.99
N GLY A 654 13.26 2.75 -6.60
CA GLY A 654 14.19 3.83 -6.30
C GLY A 654 13.53 5.07 -5.72
N VAL A 655 13.98 5.52 -4.57
CA VAL A 655 13.58 6.81 -4.00
C VAL A 655 14.38 7.89 -4.71
N ARG A 656 13.79 8.62 -5.64
CA ARG A 656 14.48 9.67 -6.41
C ARG A 656 14.63 10.97 -5.65
N GLY A 657 13.66 11.28 -4.80
CA GLY A 657 13.66 12.52 -4.03
C GLY A 657 12.34 12.74 -3.29
N PHE A 658 12.23 13.93 -2.71
CA PHE A 658 11.05 14.37 -1.99
C PHE A 658 10.43 15.57 -2.70
N ALA A 659 9.11 15.53 -2.85
CA ALA A 659 8.31 16.64 -3.32
C ALA A 659 7.37 17.09 -2.18
N LEU A 660 7.01 18.34 -2.13
CA LEU A 660 6.04 18.87 -1.15
C LEU A 660 6.33 18.52 0.32
N PHE A 661 7.59 18.34 0.68
CA PHE A 661 7.99 17.87 2.01
C PHE A 661 7.48 18.79 3.15
N GLU A 662 7.19 20.06 2.88
CA GLU A 662 6.61 20.98 3.86
C GLU A 662 5.21 20.57 4.35
N ARG A 663 4.55 19.63 3.66
CA ARG A 663 3.21 19.12 3.99
C ARG A 663 3.21 17.75 4.65
N THR A 664 4.38 17.18 4.89
CA THR A 664 4.55 15.87 5.50
C THR A 664 5.74 15.86 6.45
N SER A 665 5.99 14.77 7.13
CA SER A 665 7.18 14.58 7.93
C SER A 665 7.93 13.31 7.51
N MET A 666 9.20 13.22 7.85
CA MET A 666 9.98 12.00 7.59
C MET A 666 9.38 10.77 8.29
N GLU A 667 8.83 10.96 9.48
CA GLU A 667 8.19 9.89 10.24
C GLU A 667 6.95 9.35 9.51
N ALA A 668 6.18 10.24 8.89
CA ALA A 668 5.03 9.83 8.08
C ALA A 668 5.45 9.08 6.81
N ILE A 669 6.54 9.51 6.17
CA ILE A 669 7.11 8.84 4.99
C ILE A 669 7.67 7.47 5.37
N GLU A 670 8.39 7.38 6.51
CA GLU A 670 8.95 6.13 7.02
C GLU A 670 7.90 5.16 7.57
N GLN A 671 6.69 5.61 7.85
CA GLN A 671 5.57 4.74 8.19
C GLN A 671 4.94 4.08 6.97
N ASP A 672 4.86 4.80 5.84
CA ASP A 672 4.26 4.30 4.62
C ASP A 672 4.82 5.03 3.38
N LEU A 673 5.91 4.50 2.85
CA LEU A 673 6.56 5.06 1.66
C LEU A 673 5.66 5.01 0.42
N GLU A 674 4.85 3.97 0.29
CA GLU A 674 3.98 3.78 -0.86
C GLU A 674 2.87 4.85 -0.89
N ARG A 675 2.33 5.16 0.25
CA ARG A 675 1.38 6.24 0.41
C ARG A 675 2.04 7.60 0.14
N ALA A 676 3.20 7.84 0.73
CA ALA A 676 3.94 9.08 0.50
C ALA A 676 4.23 9.31 -0.99
N TRP A 677 4.51 8.26 -1.74
CA TRP A 677 4.65 8.30 -3.19
C TRP A 677 3.35 8.68 -3.90
N ARG A 678 2.22 8.07 -3.54
CA ARG A 678 0.91 8.39 -4.14
C ARG A 678 0.42 9.79 -3.84
N ASP A 679 0.67 10.24 -2.63
CA ASP A 679 0.32 11.60 -2.21
C ASP A 679 1.27 12.67 -2.81
N GLY A 680 2.27 12.22 -3.60
CA GLY A 680 3.21 13.10 -4.30
C GLY A 680 4.29 13.70 -3.39
N TYR A 681 4.53 13.14 -2.21
CA TYR A 681 5.57 13.60 -1.28
C TYR A 681 6.94 12.97 -1.57
N VAL A 682 6.95 11.82 -2.19
CA VAL A 682 8.16 11.08 -2.56
C VAL A 682 8.07 10.71 -4.04
N ASP A 683 9.14 10.94 -4.78
CA ASP A 683 9.29 10.46 -6.14
C ASP A 683 9.95 9.09 -6.13
N LEU A 684 9.24 8.07 -6.64
CA LEU A 684 9.74 6.71 -6.78
C LEU A 684 9.88 6.32 -8.25
N SER A 685 11.00 5.69 -8.58
CA SER A 685 11.19 4.98 -9.84
C SER A 685 10.95 3.49 -9.68
N VAL A 686 10.47 2.86 -10.74
CA VAL A 686 10.26 1.40 -10.79
C VAL A 686 11.05 0.82 -11.96
N VAL A 687 11.92 -0.13 -11.67
CA VAL A 687 12.76 -0.79 -12.66
C VAL A 687 12.41 -2.29 -12.71
N LEU A 688 12.06 -2.78 -13.89
CA LEU A 688 11.75 -4.18 -14.13
C LEU A 688 12.94 -4.91 -14.76
N SER A 689 13.06 -6.20 -14.47
CA SER A 689 14.16 -7.06 -14.95
C SER A 689 14.10 -7.40 -16.46
N GLY A 690 12.98 -7.14 -17.14
CA GLY A 690 12.83 -7.40 -18.58
C GLY A 690 13.35 -6.26 -19.46
N ALA A 691 13.69 -6.56 -20.73
CA ALA A 691 13.88 -5.51 -21.73
C ALA A 691 12.63 -4.62 -21.78
N PRO A 692 12.75 -3.29 -21.99
CA PRO A 692 11.60 -2.43 -22.04
C PRO A 692 10.68 -2.89 -23.18
N GLU A 693 9.57 -3.54 -22.83
CA GLU A 693 8.42 -3.58 -23.72
C GLU A 693 8.06 -2.10 -23.97
N ALA A 694 8.00 -1.74 -25.21
CA ALA A 694 7.57 -0.40 -25.59
C ALA A 694 6.25 -0.12 -24.84
N PRO A 695 6.15 1.00 -24.13
CA PRO A 695 4.93 1.29 -23.41
C PRO A 695 3.76 1.27 -24.40
N PRO A 696 2.62 0.68 -24.04
CA PRO A 696 1.42 0.82 -24.86
C PRO A 696 1.18 2.32 -25.06
N PRO A 697 0.71 2.76 -26.22
CA PRO A 697 0.57 4.17 -26.52
C PRO A 697 -0.34 4.79 -25.47
N SER A 698 0.25 5.61 -24.60
CA SER A 698 -0.49 6.41 -23.64
C SER A 698 -1.36 7.38 -24.43
N GLN A 699 -2.68 7.22 -24.31
CA GLN A 699 -3.63 8.26 -24.69
C GLN A 699 -3.58 9.38 -23.65
N ASP A 700 -2.51 10.12 -23.64
CA ASP A 700 -2.48 11.44 -23.02
C ASP A 700 -1.83 12.40 -23.99
N ASN A 701 -2.71 13.21 -24.57
CA ASN A 701 -2.38 14.33 -25.43
C ASN A 701 -1.54 15.38 -24.67
N VAL A 702 -0.25 15.17 -24.57
CA VAL A 702 0.68 16.26 -24.29
C VAL A 702 1.24 16.73 -25.61
N VAL A 703 0.63 17.77 -26.13
CA VAL A 703 1.15 18.54 -27.28
C VAL A 703 2.50 19.13 -26.87
N ARG A 704 3.59 18.53 -27.33
CA ARG A 704 4.90 19.16 -27.34
C ARG A 704 4.89 20.26 -28.41
N LEU A 705 4.82 21.50 -28.00
CA LEU A 705 5.12 22.64 -28.85
C LEU A 705 6.62 22.58 -29.20
N GLN A 706 6.94 22.13 -30.44
CA GLN A 706 8.22 22.37 -31.04
C GLN A 706 8.35 23.88 -31.29
N ARG A 707 9.32 24.51 -30.69
CA ARG A 707 9.79 25.84 -31.12
C ARG A 707 10.43 25.66 -32.49
N ALA A 708 9.75 26.14 -33.55
CA ALA A 708 10.39 26.43 -34.80
C ALA A 708 11.30 27.66 -34.62
N GLY A 709 12.56 27.51 -34.99
CA GLY A 709 13.52 28.62 -35.03
C GLY A 709 13.24 29.56 -36.19
N THR A 710 13.37 30.82 -35.95
CA THR A 710 14.06 31.82 -36.74
C THR A 710 14.71 32.81 -35.81
#